data_06d93edf7b0e91161f164ef14e75d812
#
_entry.id   06d93edf7b0e91161f164ef14e75d812
#
_cell.length_a   1.000
_cell.length_b   1.000
_cell.length_c   1.000
_cell.angle_alpha   90.00
_cell.angle_beta   90.00
_cell.angle_gamma   90.00
#
_symmetry.space_group_name_H-M   'P 1'
#
loop_
_entity.id
_entity.type
_entity.pdbx_description
1 polymer ?
#
loop_
_entity_poly.entity_id
_entity_poly.type
_entity_poly.pdbx_seq_one_letter_code
_entity_poly.pdbx_strand_id
1 'polypeptide(L)'
;MEQRIRELVDKLNEYSKAYYILDAPKISDKEYDELYDELLRLEEQSGIILPDSPTQRVGGDPLPCFEPHTHIHRLWSLDKVRTREDLIDWGRRVERIAESQQLPKVKYALEYKFDGLTINLTYEGGRLITGATRGNGIVGEDITPQIKTIRTVPLTIPFKGKMEVQGECYMKLSVLDEINKTTDEKLKNARNAAAGALRNLDPRITAKRRLDCYCYNVGYIEGKKLETQDEMLGFLRENGFTVSDYLVFCDDIETVCDEIDKAEESRPHLDFLIDGMVVKVRDFATREALGATEKFPRWAMAFKFAAEETTTTVRNITWEVGRTGKLTPRASFDPVELAGATIRHATLNNFDDIQRKRVGIGSRVFIRRSNDVIPEILSAVEGDVPERQVEKPTVCPACGAHVEHRGVHLYCTNSLSCAPQIAGRLAHYASRDAMDIDTFSEKTAALFVEELKLKSIPDLYDLGPQDYMGLQGFGERRINNLMAAIERSKDCTLGAFIFAIGIPNVGAKTAKDLARRFGTIEALRSATVEQLTEVPDVGEIVARSIVEFFADPSIATQVDRLLAHGVKPRPEEVQQDSPISGKTIVVTGTLEKLDRRQAEALIESLGGKAAGSVSKKTDYVLAGESAGSKLTKARELGVRVLNEQEFFELIGETKR
;
A
#
# COMPACT_ATOMS: atom_id res chain seq x y z
N MET A 1 21.13 -41.80 1.10
CA MET A 1 21.52 -40.40 0.95
C MET A 1 20.33 -39.49 1.20
N GLU A 2 19.23 -39.60 0.49
CA GLU A 2 18.01 -38.79 0.66
C GLU A 2 17.43 -38.86 2.09
N GLN A 3 17.35 -40.05 2.69
CA GLN A 3 16.91 -40.21 4.09
C GLN A 3 17.84 -39.44 5.08
N ARG A 4 19.15 -39.44 4.82
CA ARG A 4 20.10 -38.70 5.68
C ARG A 4 19.93 -37.18 5.51
N ILE A 5 19.67 -36.71 4.28
CA ILE A 5 19.34 -35.31 4.01
C ILE A 5 18.09 -34.91 4.81
N ARG A 6 17.01 -35.72 4.78
CA ARG A 6 15.79 -35.46 5.53
C ARG A 6 16.05 -35.37 7.05
N GLU A 7 16.80 -36.36 7.61
CA GLU A 7 17.16 -36.35 9.02
C GLU A 7 17.95 -35.11 9.44
N LEU A 8 18.90 -34.66 8.61
CA LEU A 8 19.67 -33.44 8.87
C LEU A 8 18.82 -32.18 8.80
N VAL A 9 17.97 -32.07 7.80
CA VAL A 9 17.05 -30.95 7.63
C VAL A 9 16.12 -30.83 8.83
N ASP A 10 15.52 -31.96 9.27
CA ASP A 10 14.60 -31.96 10.41
C ASP A 10 15.32 -31.54 11.69
N LYS A 11 16.52 -32.10 11.97
CA LYS A 11 17.34 -31.75 13.16
C LYS A 11 17.77 -30.28 13.14
N LEU A 12 18.32 -29.81 12.04
CA LEU A 12 18.81 -28.43 11.94
C LEU A 12 17.65 -27.40 12.05
N ASN A 13 16.48 -27.69 11.51
CA ASN A 13 15.30 -26.87 11.71
C ASN A 13 14.83 -26.88 13.19
N GLU A 14 14.86 -28.04 13.87
CA GLU A 14 14.55 -28.14 15.29
C GLU A 14 15.56 -27.33 16.14
N TYR A 15 16.85 -27.45 15.86
CA TYR A 15 17.88 -26.70 16.58
C TYR A 15 17.83 -25.21 16.33
N SER A 16 17.55 -24.79 15.08
CA SER A 16 17.32 -23.39 14.75
C SER A 16 16.11 -22.82 15.51
N LYS A 17 15.01 -23.58 15.61
CA LYS A 17 13.82 -23.18 16.38
C LYS A 17 14.16 -23.05 17.88
N ALA A 18 14.89 -24.01 18.44
CA ALA A 18 15.31 -23.98 19.83
C ALA A 18 16.19 -22.76 20.13
N TYR A 19 17.13 -22.43 19.25
CA TYR A 19 18.04 -21.31 19.41
C TYR A 19 17.37 -19.95 19.21
N TYR A 20 16.67 -19.75 18.04
CA TYR A 20 16.19 -18.41 17.65
C TYR A 20 14.78 -18.05 18.16
N ILE A 21 13.96 -19.04 18.49
CA ILE A 21 12.55 -18.82 18.88
C ILE A 21 12.33 -19.12 20.36
N LEU A 22 12.96 -20.20 20.87
CA LEU A 22 12.71 -20.64 22.24
C LEU A 22 13.79 -20.18 23.23
N ASP A 23 14.88 -19.52 22.76
CA ASP A 23 16.06 -19.13 23.55
C ASP A 23 16.59 -20.26 24.44
N ALA A 24 16.53 -21.48 23.92
CA ALA A 24 16.90 -22.72 24.60
C ALA A 24 17.75 -23.62 23.68
N PRO A 25 19.02 -23.24 23.39
CA PRO A 25 19.88 -23.99 22.48
C PRO A 25 20.10 -25.41 22.95
N LYS A 26 19.91 -26.39 22.05
CA LYS A 26 20.08 -27.83 22.35
C LYS A 26 21.47 -28.37 22.05
N ILE A 27 22.23 -27.68 21.20
CA ILE A 27 23.60 -28.03 20.79
C ILE A 27 24.45 -26.76 20.74
N SER A 28 25.76 -26.93 20.68
CA SER A 28 26.70 -25.82 20.49
C SER A 28 26.68 -25.31 19.02
N ASP A 29 27.12 -24.06 18.81
CA ASP A 29 27.26 -23.49 17.46
C ASP A 29 28.17 -24.35 16.57
N LYS A 30 29.24 -24.89 17.13
CA LYS A 30 30.18 -25.78 16.43
C LYS A 30 29.50 -27.06 15.93
N GLU A 31 28.70 -27.72 16.80
CA GLU A 31 27.96 -28.92 16.41
C GLU A 31 26.91 -28.62 15.36
N TYR A 32 26.26 -27.44 15.43
CA TYR A 32 25.33 -27.00 14.40
C TYR A 32 26.04 -26.80 13.06
N ASP A 33 27.19 -26.14 13.04
CA ASP A 33 27.97 -25.89 11.82
C ASP A 33 28.45 -27.21 11.17
N GLU A 34 28.90 -28.17 11.97
CA GLU A 34 29.33 -29.49 11.48
C GLU A 34 28.18 -30.26 10.79
N LEU A 35 26.97 -30.23 11.37
CA LEU A 35 25.78 -30.84 10.76
C LEU A 35 25.31 -30.06 9.50
N TYR A 36 25.43 -28.76 9.53
CA TYR A 36 25.08 -27.90 8.37
C TYR A 36 26.03 -28.13 7.19
N ASP A 37 27.33 -28.27 7.44
CA ASP A 37 28.35 -28.61 6.44
C ASP A 37 28.18 -30.04 5.90
N GLU A 38 27.72 -30.98 6.71
CA GLU A 38 27.35 -32.33 6.25
C GLU A 38 26.16 -32.24 5.30
N LEU A 39 25.12 -31.46 5.63
CA LEU A 39 23.95 -31.28 4.79
C LEU A 39 24.33 -30.67 3.45
N LEU A 40 25.09 -29.57 3.43
CA LEU A 40 25.58 -28.94 2.20
C LEU A 40 26.27 -29.91 1.26
N ARG A 41 27.22 -30.70 1.81
CA ARG A 41 27.94 -31.70 1.02
C ARG A 41 27.04 -32.79 0.43
N LEU A 42 26.03 -33.23 1.18
CA LEU A 42 25.08 -34.23 0.70
C LEU A 42 24.14 -33.68 -0.37
N GLU A 43 23.70 -32.44 -0.23
CA GLU A 43 22.90 -31.74 -1.23
C GLU A 43 23.68 -31.52 -2.52
N GLU A 44 24.94 -31.08 -2.47
CA GLU A 44 25.81 -30.95 -3.63
C GLU A 44 26.07 -32.28 -4.36
N GLN A 45 26.31 -33.36 -3.61
CA GLN A 45 26.59 -34.67 -4.18
C GLN A 45 25.36 -35.33 -4.80
N SER A 46 24.18 -35.11 -4.23
CA SER A 46 22.96 -35.78 -4.69
C SER A 46 22.14 -34.95 -5.67
N GLY A 47 22.35 -33.62 -5.68
CA GLY A 47 21.46 -32.68 -6.38
C GLY A 47 20.07 -32.56 -5.75
N ILE A 48 19.84 -33.19 -4.57
CA ILE A 48 18.55 -33.17 -3.87
C ILE A 48 18.58 -32.10 -2.81
N ILE A 49 17.84 -31.02 -3.03
CA ILE A 49 17.63 -29.95 -2.06
C ILE A 49 16.17 -29.96 -1.63
N LEU A 50 15.92 -30.16 -0.33
CA LEU A 50 14.56 -30.17 0.19
C LEU A 50 14.04 -28.73 0.32
N PRO A 51 12.75 -28.47 0.02
CA PRO A 51 12.18 -27.12 0.08
C PRO A 51 12.28 -26.42 1.43
N ASP A 52 12.37 -27.22 2.50
CA ASP A 52 12.50 -26.82 3.89
C ASP A 52 13.93 -26.92 4.43
N SER A 53 14.92 -27.16 3.56
CA SER A 53 16.31 -27.21 3.95
C SER A 53 16.78 -25.86 4.51
N PRO A 54 17.48 -25.85 5.67
CA PRO A 54 18.07 -24.62 6.20
C PRO A 54 19.12 -23.99 5.25
N THR A 55 19.65 -24.74 4.29
CA THR A 55 20.54 -24.22 3.24
C THR A 55 19.84 -23.23 2.31
N GLN A 56 18.51 -23.33 2.19
CA GLN A 56 17.67 -22.38 1.43
C GLN A 56 17.50 -21.03 2.15
N ARG A 57 17.93 -20.90 3.41
CA ARG A 57 17.95 -19.63 4.15
C ARG A 57 19.14 -18.73 3.77
N VAL A 58 20.14 -19.28 3.13
CA VAL A 58 21.25 -18.49 2.57
C VAL A 58 20.79 -17.97 1.23
N GLY A 59 20.63 -16.66 1.11
CA GLY A 59 20.05 -16.01 -0.06
C GLY A 59 20.62 -16.50 -1.38
N GLY A 60 19.73 -16.81 -2.32
CA GLY A 60 20.05 -17.19 -3.70
C GLY A 60 20.60 -16.03 -4.54
N ASP A 61 20.68 -16.24 -5.86
CA ASP A 61 21.07 -15.20 -6.79
C ASP A 61 20.05 -14.03 -6.82
N PRO A 62 20.50 -12.82 -7.19
CA PRO A 62 19.60 -11.67 -7.34
C PRO A 62 18.46 -11.94 -8.32
N LEU A 63 17.24 -11.57 -7.92
CA LEU A 63 16.06 -11.67 -8.76
C LEU A 63 16.13 -10.62 -9.89
N PRO A 64 15.57 -10.91 -11.08
CA PRO A 64 15.47 -9.93 -12.15
C PRO A 64 14.43 -8.83 -11.84
N CYS A 65 13.32 -9.20 -11.20
CA CYS A 65 12.23 -8.35 -10.73
C CYS A 65 11.44 -9.08 -9.66
N PHE A 66 10.49 -8.39 -9.02
CA PHE A 66 9.48 -9.01 -8.15
C PHE A 66 8.23 -9.32 -8.97
N GLU A 67 7.73 -10.55 -8.85
CA GLU A 67 6.48 -10.95 -9.48
C GLU A 67 5.28 -10.50 -8.62
N PRO A 68 4.16 -10.12 -9.23
CA PRO A 68 2.95 -9.79 -8.48
C PRO A 68 2.34 -11.06 -7.87
N HIS A 69 1.90 -10.96 -6.61
CA HIS A 69 1.19 -12.02 -5.89
C HIS A 69 -0.18 -11.53 -5.42
N THR A 70 -1.24 -12.25 -5.77
CA THR A 70 -2.60 -11.97 -5.31
C THR A 70 -2.86 -12.72 -4.00
N HIS A 71 -3.22 -11.98 -2.93
CA HIS A 71 -3.54 -12.56 -1.63
C HIS A 71 -4.87 -13.31 -1.68
N ILE A 72 -4.95 -14.44 -0.95
CA ILE A 72 -6.21 -15.21 -0.81
C ILE A 72 -7.22 -14.37 -0.03
N HIS A 73 -6.77 -13.72 1.05
CA HIS A 73 -7.60 -12.82 1.84
C HIS A 73 -7.00 -11.41 1.88
N ARG A 74 -7.88 -10.39 1.83
CA ARG A 74 -7.42 -9.00 1.81
C ARG A 74 -6.66 -8.63 3.09
N LEU A 75 -5.54 -7.94 2.93
CA LEU A 75 -4.80 -7.31 4.02
C LEU A 75 -5.36 -5.90 4.25
N TRP A 76 -6.02 -5.73 5.38
CA TRP A 76 -6.63 -4.47 5.75
C TRP A 76 -5.60 -3.45 6.25
N SER A 77 -5.80 -2.18 5.89
CA SER A 77 -5.24 -1.10 6.69
C SER A 77 -6.09 -0.92 7.94
N LEU A 78 -5.54 -0.30 8.99
CA LEU A 78 -6.29 0.04 10.19
C LEU A 78 -6.69 1.51 10.15
N ASP A 79 -7.90 1.82 10.60
CA ASP A 79 -8.26 3.19 10.97
C ASP A 79 -7.49 3.61 12.23
N LYS A 80 -7.37 4.90 12.48
CA LYS A 80 -6.48 5.41 13.52
C LYS A 80 -7.10 6.54 14.32
N VAL A 81 -6.81 6.52 15.62
CA VAL A 81 -7.10 7.60 16.57
C VAL A 81 -5.83 8.01 17.31
N ARG A 82 -5.85 9.18 17.95
CA ARG A 82 -4.71 9.74 18.69
C ARG A 82 -5.07 10.22 20.08
N THR A 83 -6.34 10.32 20.38
CA THR A 83 -6.82 10.77 21.69
C THR A 83 -7.60 9.67 22.38
N ARG A 84 -7.63 9.71 23.70
CA ARG A 84 -8.42 8.81 24.54
C ARG A 84 -9.90 8.93 24.21
N GLU A 85 -10.37 10.15 23.99
CA GLU A 85 -11.77 10.45 23.66
C GLU A 85 -12.20 9.79 22.35
N ASP A 86 -11.39 9.92 21.30
CA ASP A 86 -11.68 9.31 19.99
C ASP A 86 -11.72 7.77 20.08
N LEU A 87 -10.85 7.18 20.91
CA LEU A 87 -10.84 5.74 21.13
C LEU A 87 -12.08 5.26 21.90
N ILE A 88 -12.48 5.98 22.94
CA ILE A 88 -13.72 5.72 23.71
C ILE A 88 -14.93 5.86 22.77
N ASP A 89 -14.99 6.87 21.93
CA ASP A 89 -16.07 7.05 20.96
C ASP A 89 -16.12 5.92 19.92
N TRP A 90 -14.98 5.37 19.51
CA TRP A 90 -14.95 4.17 18.70
C TRP A 90 -15.50 2.96 19.48
N GLY A 91 -15.08 2.74 20.72
CA GLY A 91 -15.57 1.66 21.59
C GLY A 91 -17.10 1.70 21.72
N ARG A 92 -17.65 2.88 22.04
CA ARG A 92 -19.10 3.10 22.13
C ARG A 92 -19.85 2.79 20.84
N ARG A 93 -19.26 3.10 19.67
CA ARG A 93 -19.84 2.73 18.37
C ARG A 93 -19.87 1.22 18.17
N VAL A 94 -18.78 0.53 18.52
CA VAL A 94 -18.66 -0.94 18.44
C VAL A 94 -19.68 -1.61 19.35
N GLU A 95 -19.76 -1.19 20.61
CA GLU A 95 -20.70 -1.71 21.60
C GLU A 95 -22.17 -1.53 21.17
N ARG A 96 -22.52 -0.33 20.69
CA ARG A 96 -23.89 -0.05 20.19
C ARG A 96 -24.27 -0.97 19.02
N ILE A 97 -23.34 -1.26 18.11
CA ILE A 97 -23.61 -2.17 16.99
C ILE A 97 -23.77 -3.60 17.54
N ALA A 98 -22.93 -4.04 18.46
CA ALA A 98 -23.02 -5.35 19.07
C ALA A 98 -24.34 -5.53 19.82
N GLU A 99 -24.75 -4.56 20.61
CA GLU A 99 -26.04 -4.56 21.33
C GLU A 99 -27.23 -4.62 20.36
N SER A 100 -27.21 -3.83 19.28
CA SER A 100 -28.29 -3.83 18.28
C SER A 100 -28.47 -5.17 17.58
N GLN A 101 -27.43 -5.99 17.56
CA GLN A 101 -27.41 -7.33 16.97
C GLN A 101 -27.49 -8.45 18.02
N GLN A 102 -27.74 -8.11 19.28
CA GLN A 102 -27.86 -9.05 20.42
C GLN A 102 -26.62 -9.95 20.60
N LEU A 103 -25.42 -9.39 20.31
CA LEU A 103 -24.14 -10.05 20.50
C LEU A 103 -23.70 -9.97 21.97
N PRO A 104 -22.78 -10.85 22.42
CA PRO A 104 -22.19 -10.77 23.76
C PRO A 104 -21.52 -9.42 24.01
N LYS A 105 -21.33 -9.09 25.32
CA LYS A 105 -20.55 -7.91 25.71
C LYS A 105 -19.19 -7.92 25.02
N VAL A 106 -18.84 -6.81 24.37
CA VAL A 106 -17.58 -6.67 23.64
C VAL A 106 -16.41 -6.73 24.62
N LYS A 107 -15.41 -7.53 24.28
CA LYS A 107 -14.12 -7.58 24.94
C LYS A 107 -13.02 -7.23 23.94
N TYR A 108 -11.96 -6.65 24.42
CA TYR A 108 -10.88 -6.15 23.59
C TYR A 108 -9.58 -6.92 23.83
N ALA A 109 -8.79 -7.03 22.77
CA ALA A 109 -7.40 -7.48 22.80
C ALA A 109 -6.51 -6.30 22.40
N LEU A 110 -5.51 -6.00 23.20
CA LEU A 110 -4.54 -4.93 22.97
C LEU A 110 -3.19 -5.53 22.61
N GLU A 111 -2.62 -5.09 21.51
CA GLU A 111 -1.35 -5.57 20.96
C GLU A 111 -0.45 -4.40 20.57
N TYR A 112 0.87 -4.62 20.52
CA TYR A 112 1.79 -3.63 19.96
C TYR A 112 1.52 -3.38 18.48
N LYS A 113 1.59 -2.12 18.08
CA LYS A 113 1.64 -1.74 16.68
C LYS A 113 3.10 -1.62 16.25
N PHE A 114 3.63 -2.72 15.73
CA PHE A 114 5.00 -2.77 15.24
C PHE A 114 5.22 -1.79 14.10
N ASP A 115 6.37 -1.13 14.11
CA ASP A 115 6.79 -0.20 13.06
C ASP A 115 7.79 -0.88 12.11
N GLY A 116 7.27 -1.64 11.16
CA GLY A 116 8.03 -2.46 10.22
C GLY A 116 7.44 -2.47 8.81
N LEU A 117 7.53 -3.61 8.14
CA LEU A 117 6.90 -3.89 6.86
C LEU A 117 5.96 -5.09 6.99
N THR A 118 4.69 -4.87 6.67
CA THR A 118 3.69 -5.95 6.67
C THR A 118 3.99 -6.97 5.58
N ILE A 119 3.97 -8.24 5.95
CA ILE A 119 4.10 -9.39 5.05
C ILE A 119 2.91 -10.32 5.17
N ASN A 120 2.67 -11.09 4.11
CA ASN A 120 1.70 -12.18 4.07
C ASN A 120 2.41 -13.48 3.68
N LEU A 121 2.22 -14.52 4.48
CA LEU A 121 2.88 -15.81 4.35
C LEU A 121 1.85 -16.86 3.99
N THR A 122 1.97 -17.49 2.83
CA THR A 122 1.07 -18.56 2.38
C THR A 122 1.72 -19.92 2.64
N TYR A 123 1.00 -20.76 3.38
CA TYR A 123 1.40 -22.15 3.65
C TYR A 123 0.39 -23.11 3.01
N GLU A 124 0.91 -24.22 2.48
CA GLU A 124 0.12 -25.34 1.95
C GLU A 124 0.85 -26.66 2.21
N GLY A 125 0.15 -27.69 2.65
CA GLY A 125 0.77 -28.96 3.06
C GLY A 125 1.76 -28.82 4.22
N GLY A 126 1.69 -27.74 4.97
CA GLY A 126 2.60 -27.40 6.06
C GLY A 126 3.94 -26.81 5.62
N ARG A 127 4.05 -26.31 4.40
CA ARG A 127 5.26 -25.67 3.84
C ARG A 127 4.99 -24.24 3.45
N LEU A 128 5.98 -23.37 3.61
CA LEU A 128 5.94 -22.01 3.08
C LEU A 128 6.00 -22.06 1.56
N ILE A 129 4.92 -21.62 0.91
CA ILE A 129 4.81 -21.55 -0.56
C ILE A 129 5.21 -20.16 -1.05
N THR A 130 4.62 -19.11 -0.45
CA THR A 130 4.84 -17.73 -0.87
C THR A 130 4.95 -16.81 0.34
N GLY A 131 5.89 -15.87 0.28
CA GLY A 131 5.95 -14.71 1.15
C GLY A 131 5.82 -13.45 0.31
N ALA A 132 4.84 -12.60 0.61
CA ALA A 132 4.55 -11.41 -0.20
C ALA A 132 4.44 -10.14 0.64
N THR A 133 4.72 -8.99 0.03
CA THR A 133 4.43 -7.68 0.62
C THR A 133 2.93 -7.43 0.63
N ARG A 134 2.45 -6.52 1.50
CA ARG A 134 1.03 -6.14 1.53
C ARG A 134 0.54 -5.56 0.21
N GLY A 135 1.37 -4.79 -0.49
CA GLY A 135 0.98 -4.04 -1.68
C GLY A 135 -0.22 -3.12 -1.41
N ASN A 136 -1.24 -3.20 -2.27
CA ASN A 136 -2.50 -2.47 -2.10
C ASN A 136 -3.52 -3.20 -1.19
N GLY A 137 -3.11 -4.32 -0.59
CA GLY A 137 -3.94 -5.19 0.24
C GLY A 137 -4.67 -6.30 -0.52
N ILE A 138 -4.59 -6.33 -1.84
CA ILE A 138 -5.12 -7.37 -2.74
C ILE A 138 -3.97 -8.02 -3.50
N VAL A 139 -3.10 -7.21 -4.08
CA VAL A 139 -1.90 -7.65 -4.81
C VAL A 139 -0.69 -7.04 -4.14
N GLY A 140 0.28 -7.88 -3.78
CA GLY A 140 1.60 -7.53 -3.29
C GLY A 140 2.68 -8.00 -4.24
N GLU A 141 3.93 -7.88 -3.83
CA GLU A 141 5.12 -8.37 -4.53
C GLU A 141 5.58 -9.67 -3.89
N ASP A 142 5.84 -10.71 -4.68
CA ASP A 142 6.43 -11.95 -4.19
C ASP A 142 7.89 -11.70 -3.78
N ILE A 143 8.15 -11.86 -2.49
CA ILE A 143 9.46 -11.69 -1.86
C ILE A 143 9.88 -13.00 -1.15
N THR A 144 9.42 -14.14 -1.63
CA THR A 144 9.67 -15.45 -1.00
C THR A 144 11.15 -15.73 -0.72
N PRO A 145 12.09 -15.45 -1.64
CA PRO A 145 13.52 -15.64 -1.36
C PRO A 145 14.04 -14.79 -0.20
N GLN A 146 13.56 -13.55 -0.06
CA GLN A 146 13.90 -12.64 1.03
C GLN A 146 13.31 -13.14 2.35
N ILE A 147 12.05 -13.56 2.33
CA ILE A 147 11.36 -14.10 3.52
C ILE A 147 12.04 -15.35 4.05
N LYS A 148 12.50 -16.25 3.18
CA LYS A 148 13.24 -17.46 3.59
C LYS A 148 14.51 -17.16 4.39
N THR A 149 15.10 -15.97 4.27
CA THR A 149 16.26 -15.54 5.03
C THR A 149 15.93 -15.15 6.49
N ILE A 150 14.66 -14.90 6.80
CA ILE A 150 14.20 -14.48 8.13
C ILE A 150 14.03 -15.70 9.00
N ARG A 151 14.87 -15.83 10.04
CA ARG A 151 14.95 -17.05 10.86
C ARG A 151 13.72 -17.28 11.73
N THR A 152 13.02 -16.23 12.12
CA THR A 152 11.77 -16.30 12.89
C THR A 152 10.55 -16.68 12.06
N VAL A 153 10.68 -16.79 10.72
CA VAL A 153 9.64 -17.33 9.84
C VAL A 153 9.90 -18.84 9.63
N PRO A 154 8.99 -19.74 10.06
CA PRO A 154 9.14 -21.17 9.87
C PRO A 154 9.00 -21.54 8.40
N LEU A 155 9.93 -22.34 7.84
CA LEU A 155 9.80 -22.87 6.48
C LEU A 155 8.77 -24.02 6.41
N THR A 156 8.55 -24.70 7.54
CA THR A 156 7.55 -25.75 7.69
C THR A 156 6.80 -25.59 9.02
N ILE A 157 5.53 -25.98 9.01
CA ILE A 157 4.62 -25.92 10.16
C ILE A 157 3.87 -27.25 10.33
N PRO A 158 3.40 -27.58 11.53
CA PRO A 158 2.60 -28.78 11.79
C PRO A 158 1.28 -28.81 11.04
N PHE A 159 0.58 -27.67 10.93
CA PHE A 159 -0.71 -27.57 10.24
C PHE A 159 -0.56 -27.86 8.74
N LYS A 160 -1.42 -28.73 8.19
CA LYS A 160 -1.30 -29.21 6.79
C LYS A 160 -2.31 -28.60 5.83
N GLY A 161 -3.34 -27.93 6.34
CA GLY A 161 -4.29 -27.17 5.50
C GLY A 161 -3.63 -25.94 4.86
N LYS A 162 -4.32 -25.34 3.91
CA LYS A 162 -3.91 -24.08 3.32
C LYS A 162 -4.20 -22.92 4.27
N MET A 163 -3.26 -22.00 4.45
CA MET A 163 -3.46 -20.82 5.31
C MET A 163 -2.60 -19.63 4.86
N GLU A 164 -3.09 -18.44 5.19
CA GLU A 164 -2.32 -17.18 5.10
C GLU A 164 -2.11 -16.58 6.49
N VAL A 165 -0.88 -16.26 6.81
CA VAL A 165 -0.46 -15.63 8.06
C VAL A 165 0.10 -14.25 7.79
N GLN A 166 -0.40 -13.26 8.51
CA GLN A 166 0.05 -11.88 8.42
C GLN A 166 1.00 -11.57 9.58
N GLY A 167 2.11 -10.93 9.24
CA GLY A 167 3.11 -10.51 10.21
C GLY A 167 3.74 -9.16 9.85
N GLU A 168 4.49 -8.63 10.78
CA GLU A 168 5.29 -7.43 10.57
C GLU A 168 6.76 -7.81 10.67
N CYS A 169 7.50 -7.58 9.57
CA CYS A 169 8.95 -7.70 9.56
C CYS A 169 9.59 -6.42 10.06
N TYR A 170 10.53 -6.54 10.96
CA TYR A 170 11.22 -5.43 11.60
C TYR A 170 12.70 -5.73 11.81
N MET A 171 13.47 -4.71 12.11
CA MET A 171 14.86 -4.82 12.56
C MET A 171 14.95 -4.45 14.03
N LYS A 172 15.60 -5.26 14.83
CA LYS A 172 15.92 -4.91 16.22
C LYS A 172 16.83 -3.69 16.28
N LEU A 173 16.65 -2.84 17.29
CA LEU A 173 17.50 -1.66 17.50
C LEU A 173 18.93 -2.07 17.82
N SER A 174 19.13 -3.13 18.61
CA SER A 174 20.44 -3.73 18.89
C SER A 174 21.15 -4.20 17.60
N VAL A 175 20.42 -4.80 16.66
CA VAL A 175 20.95 -5.24 15.37
C VAL A 175 21.32 -4.04 14.48
N LEU A 176 20.47 -2.99 14.47
CA LEU A 176 20.74 -1.73 13.76
C LEU A 176 22.07 -1.10 14.26
N ASP A 177 22.24 -1.02 15.57
CA ASP A 177 23.43 -0.46 16.20
C ASP A 177 24.69 -1.28 15.88
N GLU A 178 24.58 -2.60 15.88
CA GLU A 178 25.69 -3.49 15.52
C GLU A 178 26.11 -3.34 14.05
N ILE A 179 25.15 -3.34 13.13
CA ILE A 179 25.41 -3.11 11.69
C ILE A 179 26.08 -1.74 11.51
N ASN A 180 25.57 -0.73 12.20
CA ASN A 180 26.10 0.63 12.11
C ASN A 180 27.54 0.77 12.66
N LYS A 181 28.04 -0.14 13.51
CA LYS A 181 29.44 -0.15 13.93
C LYS A 181 30.40 -0.62 12.83
N THR A 182 29.92 -1.45 11.91
CA THR A 182 30.74 -2.14 10.90
C THR A 182 30.58 -1.61 9.49
N THR A 183 29.63 -0.66 9.25
CA THR A 183 29.31 -0.15 7.92
C THR A 183 29.61 1.35 7.82
N ASP A 184 30.21 1.80 6.73
CA ASP A 184 30.47 3.23 6.48
C ASP A 184 29.18 4.01 6.25
N GLU A 185 28.24 3.42 5.50
CA GLU A 185 26.92 4.01 5.26
C GLU A 185 25.95 3.60 6.38
N LYS A 186 25.70 4.54 7.31
CA LYS A 186 24.87 4.30 8.49
C LYS A 186 23.39 4.19 8.14
N LEU A 187 22.75 3.16 8.65
CA LEU A 187 21.30 2.99 8.62
C LEU A 187 20.70 3.87 9.72
N LYS A 188 19.78 4.77 9.35
CA LYS A 188 19.25 5.77 10.29
C LYS A 188 17.96 5.33 10.98
N ASN A 189 17.19 4.47 10.36
CA ASN A 189 15.87 4.06 10.85
C ASN A 189 15.65 2.58 10.62
N ALA A 190 15.30 1.84 11.70
CA ALA A 190 15.11 0.39 11.68
C ALA A 190 13.99 -0.04 10.72
N ARG A 191 12.86 0.70 10.67
CA ARG A 191 11.76 0.45 9.72
C ARG A 191 12.22 0.56 8.26
N ASN A 192 12.89 1.67 7.93
CA ASN A 192 13.39 1.90 6.57
C ASN A 192 14.46 0.88 6.18
N ALA A 193 15.30 0.46 7.13
CA ALA A 193 16.30 -0.57 6.93
C ALA A 193 15.64 -1.94 6.64
N ALA A 194 14.58 -2.30 7.37
CA ALA A 194 13.82 -3.51 7.13
C ALA A 194 13.10 -3.46 5.77
N ALA A 195 12.39 -2.38 5.47
CA ALA A 195 11.68 -2.22 4.21
C ALA A 195 12.63 -2.23 3.00
N GLY A 196 13.78 -1.55 3.10
CA GLY A 196 14.80 -1.53 2.06
C GLY A 196 15.45 -2.89 1.83
N ALA A 197 15.63 -3.68 2.89
CA ALA A 197 16.15 -5.04 2.79
C ALA A 197 15.18 -5.98 2.06
N LEU A 198 13.90 -5.95 2.43
CA LEU A 198 12.87 -6.81 1.82
C LEU A 198 12.56 -6.45 0.36
N ARG A 199 12.75 -5.18 -0.02
CA ARG A 199 12.59 -4.70 -1.40
C ARG A 199 13.86 -4.78 -2.24
N ASN A 200 14.92 -5.40 -1.72
CA ASN A 200 16.14 -5.61 -2.47
C ASN A 200 16.02 -6.90 -3.29
N LEU A 201 16.36 -6.84 -4.56
CA LEU A 201 16.34 -8.01 -5.45
C LEU A 201 17.36 -9.09 -5.07
N ASP A 202 18.42 -8.72 -4.33
CA ASP A 202 19.42 -9.65 -3.80
C ASP A 202 19.06 -10.10 -2.37
N PRO A 203 18.55 -11.33 -2.17
CA PRO A 203 18.17 -11.83 -0.86
C PRO A 203 19.35 -11.97 0.12
N ARG A 204 20.60 -11.99 -0.35
CA ARG A 204 21.80 -11.99 0.50
C ARG A 204 21.92 -10.68 1.30
N ILE A 205 21.40 -9.57 0.76
CA ILE A 205 21.33 -8.30 1.48
C ILE A 205 20.31 -8.39 2.61
N THR A 206 19.16 -9.01 2.37
CA THR A 206 18.15 -9.27 3.41
C THR A 206 18.71 -10.14 4.52
N ALA A 207 19.42 -11.23 4.17
CA ALA A 207 20.06 -12.12 5.15
C ALA A 207 21.03 -11.38 6.08
N LYS A 208 21.88 -10.48 5.51
CA LYS A 208 22.83 -9.66 6.28
C LYS A 208 22.15 -8.66 7.23
N ARG A 209 20.91 -8.29 6.96
CA ARG A 209 20.13 -7.36 7.80
C ARG A 209 19.52 -8.01 9.03
N ARG A 210 19.51 -9.33 9.14
CA ARG A 210 19.04 -10.12 10.29
C ARG A 210 17.67 -9.63 10.80
N LEU A 211 16.69 -9.60 9.88
CA LEU A 211 15.33 -9.20 10.21
C LEU A 211 14.63 -10.26 11.05
N ASP A 212 13.69 -9.80 11.88
CA ASP A 212 12.74 -10.64 12.59
C ASP A 212 11.30 -10.37 12.11
N CYS A 213 10.38 -11.27 12.47
CA CYS A 213 8.97 -11.14 12.12
C CYS A 213 8.08 -11.51 13.31
N TYR A 214 7.17 -10.64 13.69
CA TYR A 214 6.05 -10.96 14.58
C TYR A 214 4.79 -11.24 13.75
N CYS A 215 4.19 -12.42 13.95
CA CYS A 215 2.93 -12.80 13.33
C CYS A 215 1.76 -12.44 14.26
N TYR A 216 0.73 -11.78 13.73
CA TYR A 216 -0.36 -11.21 14.52
C TYR A 216 -1.76 -11.50 13.98
N ASN A 217 -1.88 -12.16 12.83
CA ASN A 217 -3.17 -12.48 12.25
C ASN A 217 -3.10 -13.71 11.33
N VAL A 218 -4.18 -14.49 11.31
CA VAL A 218 -4.47 -15.51 10.30
C VAL A 218 -5.53 -14.93 9.38
N GLY A 219 -5.15 -14.58 8.16
CA GLY A 219 -6.05 -13.97 7.17
C GLY A 219 -6.97 -15.00 6.52
N TYR A 220 -6.45 -16.21 6.29
CA TYR A 220 -7.17 -17.34 5.71
C TYR A 220 -6.70 -18.64 6.35
N ILE A 221 -7.62 -19.58 6.59
CA ILE A 221 -7.31 -20.92 7.06
C ILE A 221 -8.37 -21.90 6.57
N GLU A 222 -7.93 -23.04 6.03
CA GLU A 222 -8.78 -24.10 5.53
C GLU A 222 -8.93 -25.22 6.55
N GLY A 223 -10.15 -25.71 6.75
CA GLY A 223 -10.42 -26.88 7.59
C GLY A 223 -10.27 -26.66 9.11
N LYS A 224 -10.09 -25.42 9.57
CA LYS A 224 -10.08 -25.06 10.99
C LYS A 224 -10.83 -23.76 11.21
N LYS A 225 -11.68 -23.71 12.23
CA LYS A 225 -12.33 -22.49 12.70
C LYS A 225 -11.58 -21.96 13.92
N LEU A 226 -11.30 -20.68 13.92
CA LEU A 226 -10.75 -19.93 15.05
C LEU A 226 -11.84 -18.97 15.53
N GLU A 227 -12.03 -18.85 16.83
CA GLU A 227 -13.17 -18.11 17.39
C GLU A 227 -12.75 -16.83 18.11
N THR A 228 -11.53 -16.78 18.62
CA THR A 228 -11.05 -15.63 19.39
C THR A 228 -9.60 -15.25 19.02
N GLN A 229 -9.21 -14.03 19.38
CA GLN A 229 -7.84 -13.53 19.16
C GLN A 229 -6.79 -14.38 19.89
N ASP A 230 -7.05 -14.76 21.13
CA ASP A 230 -6.14 -15.60 21.94
C ASP A 230 -6.01 -17.02 21.37
N GLU A 231 -7.09 -17.63 20.93
CA GLU A 231 -7.04 -18.94 20.25
C GLU A 231 -6.20 -18.86 18.98
N MET A 232 -6.40 -17.82 18.17
CA MET A 232 -5.62 -17.62 16.95
C MET A 232 -4.14 -17.42 17.22
N LEU A 233 -3.76 -16.61 18.21
CA LEU A 233 -2.37 -16.38 18.57
C LEU A 233 -1.75 -17.64 19.22
N GLY A 234 -2.52 -18.40 19.99
CA GLY A 234 -2.12 -19.72 20.52
C GLY A 234 -1.83 -20.69 19.38
N PHE A 235 -2.73 -20.77 18.39
CA PHE A 235 -2.54 -21.60 17.19
C PHE A 235 -1.29 -21.20 16.39
N LEU A 236 -0.98 -19.91 16.26
CA LEU A 236 0.25 -19.45 15.62
C LEU A 236 1.49 -19.94 16.39
N ARG A 237 1.50 -19.82 17.72
CA ARG A 237 2.63 -20.31 18.56
C ARG A 237 2.81 -21.83 18.43
N GLU A 238 1.73 -22.61 18.46
CA GLU A 238 1.77 -24.07 18.28
C GLU A 238 2.36 -24.45 16.91
N ASN A 239 2.16 -23.62 15.89
CA ASN A 239 2.72 -23.81 14.56
C ASN A 239 4.12 -23.21 14.38
N GLY A 240 4.74 -22.70 15.45
CA GLY A 240 6.14 -22.25 15.46
C GLY A 240 6.33 -20.83 14.94
N PHE A 241 5.27 -20.02 14.83
CA PHE A 241 5.40 -18.61 14.53
C PHE A 241 5.78 -17.81 15.77
N THR A 242 6.62 -16.81 15.59
CA THR A 242 6.91 -15.82 16.62
C THR A 242 5.73 -14.86 16.74
N VAL A 243 5.14 -14.83 17.93
CA VAL A 243 4.02 -13.97 18.31
C VAL A 243 4.47 -13.08 19.46
N SER A 244 4.03 -11.84 19.50
CA SER A 244 4.33 -10.92 20.61
C SER A 244 3.93 -11.50 21.96
N ASP A 245 4.78 -11.31 22.97
CA ASP A 245 4.44 -11.65 24.34
C ASP A 245 3.52 -10.61 24.99
N TYR A 246 3.47 -9.40 24.44
CA TYR A 246 2.52 -8.39 24.87
C TYR A 246 1.16 -8.63 24.23
N LEU A 247 0.25 -9.12 25.03
CA LEU A 247 -1.16 -9.29 24.70
C LEU A 247 -1.98 -9.07 25.97
N VAL A 248 -2.79 -8.02 26.00
CA VAL A 248 -3.63 -7.69 27.15
C VAL A 248 -5.09 -7.79 26.74
N PHE A 249 -5.90 -8.46 27.55
CA PHE A 249 -7.35 -8.54 27.37
C PHE A 249 -8.05 -7.58 28.32
N CYS A 250 -8.97 -6.77 27.77
CA CYS A 250 -9.71 -5.77 28.52
C CYS A 250 -11.23 -6.03 28.37
N ASP A 251 -11.97 -5.84 29.45
CA ASP A 251 -13.42 -6.03 29.48
C ASP A 251 -14.23 -4.78 29.06
N ASP A 252 -13.56 -3.65 28.91
CA ASP A 252 -14.11 -2.34 28.49
C ASP A 252 -13.03 -1.47 27.84
N ILE A 253 -13.45 -0.39 27.17
CA ILE A 253 -12.56 0.50 26.42
C ILE A 253 -11.76 1.45 27.32
N GLU A 254 -12.27 1.76 28.51
CA GLU A 254 -11.59 2.57 29.49
C GLU A 254 -10.33 1.88 30.01
N THR A 255 -10.44 0.59 30.33
CA THR A 255 -9.29 -0.27 30.70
C THR A 255 -8.26 -0.35 29.56
N VAL A 256 -8.71 -0.42 28.29
CA VAL A 256 -7.81 -0.36 27.13
C VAL A 256 -7.00 0.94 27.14
N CYS A 257 -7.61 2.08 27.43
CA CYS A 257 -6.90 3.36 27.47
C CYS A 257 -5.81 3.37 28.56
N ASP A 258 -6.11 2.83 29.75
CA ASP A 258 -5.14 2.77 30.85
C ASP A 258 -3.94 1.84 30.54
N GLU A 259 -4.18 0.76 29.81
CA GLU A 259 -3.11 -0.12 29.35
C GLU A 259 -2.28 0.49 28.21
N ILE A 260 -2.87 1.33 27.37
CA ILE A 260 -2.15 2.09 26.34
C ILE A 260 -1.15 3.06 26.99
N ASP A 261 -1.55 3.78 28.06
CA ASP A 261 -0.68 4.70 28.78
C ASP A 261 0.55 3.95 29.35
N LYS A 262 0.35 2.78 29.95
CA LYS A 262 1.46 1.91 30.44
C LYS A 262 2.37 1.42 29.31
N ALA A 263 1.78 1.09 28.16
CA ALA A 263 2.56 0.66 27.01
C ALA A 263 3.42 1.80 26.44
N GLU A 264 2.90 3.03 26.44
CA GLU A 264 3.65 4.22 26.01
C GLU A 264 4.85 4.50 26.93
N GLU A 265 4.69 4.35 28.25
CA GLU A 265 5.77 4.47 29.21
C GLU A 265 6.86 3.41 29.00
N SER A 266 6.49 2.20 28.62
CA SER A 266 7.44 1.09 28.39
C SER A 266 8.15 1.17 27.03
N ARG A 267 7.65 1.95 26.08
CA ARG A 267 8.14 2.06 24.69
C ARG A 267 9.66 2.30 24.58
N PRO A 268 10.31 3.17 25.40
CA PRO A 268 11.75 3.42 25.29
C PRO A 268 12.64 2.22 25.64
N HIS A 269 12.08 1.20 26.30
CA HIS A 269 12.80 0.01 26.75
C HIS A 269 12.69 -1.17 25.78
N LEU A 270 11.93 -1.02 24.68
CA LEU A 270 11.77 -2.07 23.67
C LEU A 270 12.97 -2.10 22.72
N ASP A 271 13.42 -3.29 22.35
CA ASP A 271 14.47 -3.48 21.33
C ASP A 271 13.92 -3.43 19.89
N PHE A 272 12.73 -2.87 19.70
CA PHE A 272 12.08 -2.69 18.41
C PHE A 272 11.18 -1.44 18.44
N LEU A 273 10.85 -0.94 17.26
CA LEU A 273 10.00 0.25 17.15
C LEU A 273 8.52 -0.12 17.15
N ILE A 274 7.73 0.63 17.91
CA ILE A 274 6.27 0.66 17.85
C ILE A 274 5.80 2.09 17.60
N ASP A 275 4.79 2.27 16.76
CA ASP A 275 4.20 3.58 16.46
C ASP A 275 2.85 3.81 17.16
N GLY A 276 2.46 2.86 18.02
CA GLY A 276 1.22 2.88 18.76
C GLY A 276 0.81 1.49 19.24
N MET A 277 -0.49 1.34 19.46
CA MET A 277 -1.14 0.09 19.86
C MET A 277 -2.24 -0.28 18.88
N VAL A 278 -2.57 -1.57 18.79
CA VAL A 278 -3.72 -2.06 18.02
C VAL A 278 -4.75 -2.62 18.99
N VAL A 279 -5.92 -2.02 18.99
CA VAL A 279 -7.09 -2.49 19.75
C VAL A 279 -7.96 -3.31 18.81
N LYS A 280 -8.26 -4.54 19.17
CA LYS A 280 -9.10 -5.46 18.39
C LYS A 280 -10.25 -5.96 19.24
N VAL A 281 -11.42 -6.12 18.66
CA VAL A 281 -12.50 -6.90 19.29
C VAL A 281 -12.02 -8.35 19.39
N ARG A 282 -12.12 -8.98 20.57
CA ARG A 282 -11.55 -10.30 20.84
C ARG A 282 -12.26 -11.43 20.08
N ASP A 283 -13.57 -11.39 20.04
CA ASP A 283 -14.46 -12.43 19.49
C ASP A 283 -14.64 -12.28 17.98
N PHE A 284 -14.46 -13.36 17.21
CA PHE A 284 -14.50 -13.31 15.74
C PHE A 284 -15.93 -13.24 15.19
N ALA A 285 -16.92 -13.82 15.84
CA ALA A 285 -18.30 -13.69 15.42
C ALA A 285 -18.77 -12.22 15.54
N THR A 286 -18.33 -11.54 16.60
CA THR A 286 -18.57 -10.09 16.75
C THR A 286 -17.84 -9.29 15.66
N ARG A 287 -16.61 -9.65 15.29
CA ARG A 287 -15.88 -9.00 14.17
C ARG A 287 -16.63 -9.14 12.85
N GLU A 288 -17.14 -10.33 12.57
CA GLU A 288 -17.90 -10.61 11.35
C GLU A 288 -19.18 -9.76 11.29
N ALA A 289 -19.88 -9.66 12.39
CA ALA A 289 -21.09 -8.84 12.51
C ALA A 289 -20.82 -7.33 12.33
N LEU A 290 -19.70 -6.83 12.87
CA LEU A 290 -19.25 -5.44 12.70
C LEU A 290 -18.83 -5.13 11.26
N GLY A 291 -18.24 -6.12 10.57
CA GLY A 291 -17.79 -6.01 9.19
C GLY A 291 -16.66 -5.00 8.99
N ALA A 292 -16.56 -4.50 7.75
CA ALA A 292 -15.54 -3.56 7.35
C ALA A 292 -16.11 -2.44 6.46
N THR A 293 -15.38 -1.34 6.34
CA THR A 293 -15.55 -0.33 5.30
C THR A 293 -14.79 -0.76 4.04
N GLU A 294 -14.75 0.06 3.00
CA GLU A 294 -13.89 -0.20 1.82
C GLU A 294 -12.38 -0.25 2.17
N LYS A 295 -11.95 0.40 3.24
CA LYS A 295 -10.53 0.55 3.59
C LYS A 295 -10.13 -0.13 4.89
N PHE A 296 -11.02 -0.17 5.88
CA PHE A 296 -10.70 -0.54 7.25
C PHE A 296 -11.72 -1.50 7.85
N PRO A 297 -11.30 -2.47 8.68
CA PRO A 297 -12.20 -3.25 9.50
C PRO A 297 -12.79 -2.34 10.61
N ARG A 298 -14.07 -2.54 10.95
CA ARG A 298 -14.71 -1.78 12.04
C ARG A 298 -14.37 -2.30 13.42
N TRP A 299 -13.88 -3.52 13.50
CA TRP A 299 -13.56 -4.25 14.72
C TRP A 299 -12.12 -4.05 15.22
N ALA A 300 -11.31 -3.26 14.53
CA ALA A 300 -9.96 -2.94 14.93
C ALA A 300 -9.67 -1.46 14.75
N MET A 301 -8.91 -0.90 15.68
CA MET A 301 -8.48 0.50 15.70
C MET A 301 -7.02 0.59 16.08
N ALA A 302 -6.25 1.40 15.35
CA ALA A 302 -4.89 1.75 15.73
C ALA A 302 -4.91 3.02 16.60
N PHE A 303 -4.45 2.91 17.84
CA PHE A 303 -4.12 4.07 18.65
C PHE A 303 -2.67 4.46 18.40
N LYS A 304 -2.46 5.64 17.86
CA LYS A 304 -1.10 6.12 17.58
C LYS A 304 -0.60 7.02 18.70
N PHE A 305 0.57 6.70 19.21
CA PHE A 305 1.26 7.53 20.20
C PHE A 305 1.48 8.95 19.67
N ALA A 306 1.67 9.88 20.57
CA ALA A 306 2.04 11.23 20.20
C ALA A 306 3.33 11.22 19.37
N ALA A 307 3.31 11.96 18.26
CA ALA A 307 4.51 12.10 17.44
C ALA A 307 5.55 12.90 18.23
N GLU A 308 6.81 12.48 18.17
CA GLU A 308 7.90 13.26 18.72
C GLU A 308 7.91 14.66 18.11
N GLU A 309 8.08 15.67 18.96
CA GLU A 309 8.20 17.06 18.57
C GLU A 309 9.58 17.58 18.98
N THR A 310 10.16 18.40 18.13
CA THR A 310 11.43 19.06 18.42
C THR A 310 11.44 20.46 17.83
N THR A 311 12.44 21.24 18.17
CA THR A 311 12.58 22.61 17.65
C THR A 311 13.77 22.73 16.71
N THR A 312 13.62 23.56 15.67
CA THR A 312 14.71 23.91 14.74
C THR A 312 14.53 25.33 14.24
N THR A 313 15.55 25.89 13.58
CA THR A 313 15.51 27.26 13.04
C THR A 313 15.34 27.23 11.53
N VAL A 314 14.31 27.91 11.02
CA VAL A 314 14.03 28.07 9.60
C VAL A 314 15.11 28.94 8.95
N ARG A 315 15.80 28.39 7.95
CA ARG A 315 16.88 29.08 7.22
C ARG A 315 16.42 29.68 5.92
N ASN A 316 15.47 29.03 5.24
CA ASN A 316 14.91 29.54 3.99
C ASN A 316 13.49 28.99 3.75
N ILE A 317 12.71 29.71 2.97
CA ILE A 317 11.40 29.25 2.47
C ILE A 317 11.38 29.48 0.96
N THR A 318 11.22 28.39 0.21
CA THR A 318 11.13 28.38 -1.25
C THR A 318 9.73 28.00 -1.69
N TRP A 319 9.33 28.42 -2.88
CA TRP A 319 8.04 28.07 -3.46
C TRP A 319 8.26 27.06 -4.59
N GLU A 320 7.75 25.86 -4.39
CA GLU A 320 7.82 24.79 -5.38
C GLU A 320 6.56 24.79 -6.25
N VAL A 321 6.73 24.61 -7.56
CA VAL A 321 5.64 24.60 -8.54
C VAL A 321 5.28 23.15 -8.87
N GLY A 322 4.08 22.73 -8.52
CA GLY A 322 3.58 21.40 -8.82
C GLY A 322 3.04 21.25 -10.25
N ARG A 323 2.65 20.04 -10.62
CA ARG A 323 2.11 19.66 -11.94
C ARG A 323 0.97 20.55 -12.44
N THR A 324 0.09 20.96 -11.54
CA THR A 324 -1.08 21.82 -11.86
C THR A 324 -0.79 23.32 -11.79
N GLY A 325 0.48 23.70 -11.63
CA GLY A 325 0.88 25.09 -11.41
C GLY A 325 0.73 25.57 -9.97
N LYS A 326 0.21 24.75 -9.06
CA LYS A 326 0.08 25.09 -7.64
C LYS A 326 1.44 25.38 -7.03
N LEU A 327 1.58 26.55 -6.40
CA LEU A 327 2.75 26.93 -5.63
C LEU A 327 2.60 26.44 -4.19
N THR A 328 3.54 25.63 -3.75
CA THR A 328 3.58 25.09 -2.39
C THR A 328 4.85 25.59 -1.68
N PRO A 329 4.74 26.27 -0.52
CA PRO A 329 5.91 26.73 0.20
C PRO A 329 6.58 25.56 0.93
N ARG A 330 7.91 25.52 0.86
CA ARG A 330 8.77 24.54 1.51
C ARG A 330 9.80 25.25 2.36
N ALA A 331 9.81 24.96 3.64
CA ALA A 331 10.84 25.45 4.56
C ALA A 331 12.07 24.53 4.52
N SER A 332 13.26 25.12 4.53
CA SER A 332 14.51 24.47 4.88
C SER A 332 14.99 25.01 6.21
N PHE A 333 15.54 24.15 7.05
CA PHE A 333 15.94 24.50 8.41
C PHE A 333 17.20 23.74 8.85
N ASP A 334 17.77 24.11 9.98
CA ASP A 334 18.91 23.40 10.54
C ASP A 334 18.57 21.91 10.70
N PRO A 335 19.47 21.01 10.30
CA PRO A 335 19.23 19.58 10.41
C PRO A 335 18.92 19.19 11.85
N VAL A 336 17.86 18.41 12.04
CA VAL A 336 17.43 17.92 13.33
C VAL A 336 17.07 16.44 13.24
N GLU A 337 17.48 15.68 14.26
CA GLU A 337 17.11 14.28 14.39
C GLU A 337 15.70 14.20 14.97
N LEU A 338 14.82 13.41 14.31
CA LEU A 338 13.43 13.24 14.71
C LEU A 338 12.93 11.87 14.27
N ALA A 339 12.52 11.04 15.25
CA ALA A 339 12.08 9.66 15.03
C ALA A 339 13.06 8.85 14.14
N GLY A 340 14.36 8.91 14.45
CA GLY A 340 15.42 8.18 13.75
C GLY A 340 15.72 8.66 12.31
N ALA A 341 15.34 9.90 11.96
CA ALA A 341 15.69 10.48 10.67
C ALA A 341 16.19 11.91 10.81
N THR A 342 17.21 12.28 10.02
CA THR A 342 17.68 13.67 9.92
C THR A 342 16.75 14.45 9.00
N ILE A 343 15.97 15.37 9.56
CA ILE A 343 15.04 16.23 8.85
C ILE A 343 15.70 17.55 8.52
N ARG A 344 15.51 18.04 7.29
CA ARG A 344 16.07 19.32 6.79
C ARG A 344 15.02 20.20 6.14
N HIS A 345 13.87 19.65 5.80
CA HIS A 345 12.80 20.32 5.06
C HIS A 345 11.43 19.90 5.56
N ALA A 346 10.48 20.82 5.51
CA ALA A 346 9.07 20.55 5.73
C ALA A 346 8.19 21.41 4.82
N THR A 347 6.98 20.92 4.51
CA THR A 347 5.99 21.71 3.78
C THR A 347 5.25 22.68 4.70
N LEU A 348 4.79 23.80 4.13
CA LEU A 348 3.99 24.83 4.79
C LEU A 348 2.64 25.04 4.09
N ASN A 349 2.09 24.03 3.45
CA ASN A 349 0.79 23.95 2.78
C ASN A 349 0.44 25.12 1.84
N ASN A 350 0.34 26.36 2.35
CA ASN A 350 0.03 27.59 1.60
C ASN A 350 0.49 28.83 2.40
N PHE A 351 0.29 30.03 1.82
CA PHE A 351 0.69 31.29 2.44
C PHE A 351 -0.09 31.60 3.73
N ASP A 352 -1.38 31.32 3.75
CA ASP A 352 -2.23 31.57 4.93
C ASP A 352 -1.81 30.67 6.11
N ASP A 353 -1.33 29.45 5.82
CA ASP A 353 -0.78 28.54 6.83
C ASP A 353 0.54 29.07 7.42
N ILE A 354 1.40 29.70 6.58
CA ILE A 354 2.61 30.39 7.05
C ILE A 354 2.24 31.50 8.04
N GLN A 355 1.26 32.32 7.70
CA GLN A 355 0.81 33.42 8.54
C GLN A 355 0.17 32.92 9.84
N ARG A 356 -0.71 31.92 9.76
CA ARG A 356 -1.36 31.31 10.91
C ARG A 356 -0.35 30.71 11.89
N LYS A 357 0.69 30.06 11.38
CA LYS A 357 1.77 29.45 12.16
C LYS A 357 2.84 30.45 12.61
N ARG A 358 2.76 31.69 12.15
CA ARG A 358 3.70 32.80 12.44
C ARG A 358 5.15 32.47 12.05
N VAL A 359 5.33 31.71 10.95
CA VAL A 359 6.64 31.25 10.49
C VAL A 359 7.27 32.26 9.54
N GLY A 360 8.53 32.56 9.76
CA GLY A 360 9.38 33.36 8.87
C GLY A 360 10.77 32.80 8.80
N ILE A 361 11.64 33.47 8.03
CA ILE A 361 13.07 33.12 7.98
C ILE A 361 13.69 33.58 9.31
N GLY A 362 14.51 32.73 9.92
CA GLY A 362 15.09 32.90 11.24
C GLY A 362 14.21 32.41 12.40
N SER A 363 12.92 32.12 12.17
CA SER A 363 12.04 31.61 13.23
C SER A 363 12.49 30.27 13.78
N ARG A 364 12.47 30.13 15.11
CA ARG A 364 12.45 28.82 15.77
C ARG A 364 11.07 28.24 15.67
N VAL A 365 10.97 27.00 15.21
CA VAL A 365 9.70 26.33 14.95
C VAL A 365 9.65 24.97 15.61
N PHE A 366 8.45 24.58 16.06
CA PHE A 366 8.17 23.20 16.44
C PHE A 366 7.91 22.38 15.16
N ILE A 367 8.59 21.25 15.05
CA ILE A 367 8.40 20.29 13.97
C ILE A 367 8.06 18.92 14.51
N ARG A 368 7.27 18.18 13.74
CA ARG A 368 6.99 16.76 13.97
C ARG A 368 6.94 16.02 12.64
N ARG A 369 6.89 14.69 12.69
CA ARG A 369 6.60 13.88 11.51
C ARG A 369 5.13 13.48 11.52
N SER A 370 4.36 14.04 10.59
CA SER A 370 2.96 13.64 10.42
C SER A 370 2.89 12.18 9.95
N ASN A 371 2.13 11.37 10.68
CA ASN A 371 2.03 9.91 10.49
C ASN A 371 3.40 9.19 10.50
N ASP A 372 4.37 9.71 11.27
CA ASP A 372 5.75 9.22 11.39
C ASP A 372 6.55 9.20 10.07
N VAL A 373 6.06 9.88 9.04
CA VAL A 373 6.66 9.91 7.69
C VAL A 373 6.96 11.32 7.21
N ILE A 374 5.96 12.22 7.18
CA ILE A 374 6.07 13.53 6.53
C ILE A 374 6.40 14.60 7.55
N PRO A 375 7.54 15.32 7.41
CA PRO A 375 7.86 16.45 8.26
C PRO A 375 6.87 17.60 8.07
N GLU A 376 6.34 18.11 9.17
CA GLU A 376 5.49 19.32 9.17
C GLU A 376 5.92 20.30 10.26
N ILE A 377 5.81 21.58 9.96
CA ILE A 377 5.96 22.65 10.94
C ILE A 377 4.60 22.88 11.63
N LEU A 378 4.59 22.85 12.96
CA LEU A 378 3.39 23.08 13.75
C LEU A 378 3.12 24.57 13.93
N SER A 379 4.09 25.28 14.49
CA SER A 379 4.04 26.72 14.76
C SER A 379 5.45 27.26 15.00
N ALA A 380 5.60 28.56 14.96
CA ALA A 380 6.76 29.21 15.57
C ALA A 380 6.69 29.08 17.11
N VAL A 381 7.86 29.08 17.74
CA VAL A 381 7.98 29.13 19.21
C VAL A 381 7.41 30.46 19.70
N GLU A 382 6.65 30.42 20.79
CA GLU A 382 6.01 31.62 21.32
C GLU A 382 7.07 32.67 21.73
N GLY A 383 6.82 33.93 21.34
CA GLY A 383 7.76 35.04 21.59
C GLY A 383 8.90 35.14 20.58
N ASP A 384 9.04 34.19 19.66
CA ASP A 384 10.05 34.24 18.62
C ASP A 384 9.63 35.21 17.50
N VAL A 385 10.53 36.07 17.07
CA VAL A 385 10.29 37.05 15.99
C VAL A 385 11.16 36.67 14.79
N PRO A 386 10.57 36.44 13.60
CA PRO A 386 11.33 36.11 12.44
C PRO A 386 12.27 37.25 12.01
N GLU A 387 13.47 36.93 11.58
CA GLU A 387 14.42 37.90 11.01
C GLU A 387 13.84 38.53 9.73
N ARG A 388 13.08 37.75 8.95
CA ARG A 388 12.41 38.21 7.74
C ARG A 388 11.07 37.51 7.56
N GLN A 389 10.04 38.27 7.29
CA GLN A 389 8.72 37.78 6.93
C GLN A 389 8.76 37.14 5.52
N VAL A 390 7.90 36.17 5.30
CA VAL A 390 7.72 35.53 3.98
C VAL A 390 6.80 36.40 3.13
N GLU A 391 7.29 36.79 1.97
CA GLU A 391 6.48 37.53 1.01
C GLU A 391 5.64 36.56 0.15
N LYS A 392 4.44 37.01 -0.20
CA LYS A 392 3.56 36.28 -1.08
C LYS A 392 4.02 36.46 -2.53
N PRO A 393 4.35 35.37 -3.26
CA PRO A 393 4.81 35.53 -4.63
C PRO A 393 3.72 36.05 -5.56
N THR A 394 4.04 37.07 -6.34
CA THR A 394 3.19 37.63 -7.40
C THR A 394 3.56 37.09 -8.77
N VAL A 395 4.78 36.54 -8.89
CA VAL A 395 5.28 35.88 -10.09
C VAL A 395 5.77 34.46 -9.77
N CYS A 396 5.68 33.57 -10.76
CA CYS A 396 6.14 32.20 -10.62
C CYS A 396 7.66 32.16 -10.48
N PRO A 397 8.20 31.52 -9.44
CA PRO A 397 9.65 31.47 -9.21
C PRO A 397 10.40 30.67 -10.28
N ALA A 398 9.69 29.80 -11.03
CA ALA A 398 10.33 28.95 -12.05
C ALA A 398 10.32 29.58 -13.45
N CYS A 399 9.26 30.33 -13.82
CA CYS A 399 9.12 30.84 -15.20
C CYS A 399 8.82 32.34 -15.29
N GLY A 400 8.68 33.06 -14.16
CA GLY A 400 8.39 34.49 -14.15
C GLY A 400 6.96 34.89 -14.52
N ALA A 401 6.11 33.96 -14.91
CA ALA A 401 4.72 34.25 -15.27
C ALA A 401 3.90 34.74 -14.07
N HIS A 402 2.80 35.41 -14.35
CA HIS A 402 1.86 35.87 -13.30
C HIS A 402 1.32 34.70 -12.46
N VAL A 403 1.14 34.97 -11.17
CA VAL A 403 0.55 34.02 -10.21
C VAL A 403 -0.88 34.45 -9.89
N GLU A 404 -1.80 33.52 -10.11
CA GLU A 404 -3.23 33.71 -9.82
C GLU A 404 -3.58 33.12 -8.45
N HIS A 405 -4.52 33.79 -7.79
CA HIS A 405 -5.13 33.34 -6.54
C HIS A 405 -6.38 32.51 -6.81
N ARG A 406 -6.41 31.25 -6.32
CA ARG A 406 -7.61 30.41 -6.34
C ARG A 406 -7.87 29.85 -4.94
N GLY A 407 -8.82 30.46 -4.23
CA GLY A 407 -9.04 30.15 -2.81
C GLY A 407 -7.80 30.50 -1.97
N VAL A 408 -7.32 29.56 -1.17
CA VAL A 408 -6.11 29.71 -0.31
C VAL A 408 -4.80 29.40 -1.03
N HIS A 409 -4.84 29.04 -2.32
CA HIS A 409 -3.69 28.58 -3.06
C HIS A 409 -3.28 29.54 -4.18
N LEU A 410 -2.00 29.51 -4.51
CA LEU A 410 -1.38 30.28 -5.57
C LEU A 410 -1.10 29.35 -6.76
N TYR A 411 -1.33 29.85 -7.98
CA TYR A 411 -1.13 29.08 -9.21
C TYR A 411 -0.36 29.86 -10.25
N CYS A 412 0.65 29.24 -10.84
CA CYS A 412 1.31 29.74 -12.04
C CYS A 412 0.37 29.61 -13.24
N THR A 413 0.12 30.69 -13.95
CA THR A 413 -0.78 30.73 -15.11
C THR A 413 -0.17 30.17 -16.40
N ASN A 414 1.16 29.98 -16.45
CA ASN A 414 1.87 29.45 -17.62
C ASN A 414 1.85 27.92 -17.64
N SER A 415 0.67 27.34 -17.88
CA SER A 415 0.47 25.89 -17.78
C SER A 415 1.27 25.05 -18.79
N LEU A 416 1.57 25.61 -19.97
CA LEU A 416 2.17 24.86 -21.09
C LEU A 416 3.69 25.02 -21.23
N SER A 417 4.29 26.07 -20.63
CA SER A 417 5.70 26.39 -20.82
C SER A 417 6.49 26.49 -19.51
N CYS A 418 5.86 26.27 -18.37
CA CYS A 418 6.56 26.26 -17.09
C CYS A 418 7.23 24.90 -16.87
N ALA A 419 8.57 24.88 -16.81
CA ALA A 419 9.36 23.65 -16.75
C ALA A 419 8.91 22.64 -15.66
N PRO A 420 8.68 23.04 -14.39
CA PRO A 420 8.15 22.11 -13.38
C PRO A 420 6.77 21.53 -13.72
N GLN A 421 5.90 22.31 -14.37
CA GLN A 421 4.58 21.80 -14.78
C GLN A 421 4.70 20.77 -15.91
N ILE A 422 5.59 21.00 -16.87
CA ILE A 422 5.89 20.04 -17.94
C ILE A 422 6.46 18.75 -17.35
N ALA A 423 7.48 18.87 -16.49
CA ALA A 423 8.09 17.72 -15.82
C ALA A 423 7.07 16.92 -14.99
N GLY A 424 6.21 17.61 -14.23
CA GLY A 424 5.17 16.96 -13.45
C GLY A 424 4.11 16.26 -14.31
N ARG A 425 3.78 16.80 -15.51
CA ARG A 425 2.87 16.14 -16.46
C ARG A 425 3.50 14.91 -17.11
N LEU A 426 4.77 15.00 -17.49
CA LEU A 426 5.53 13.85 -18.01
C LEU A 426 5.61 12.72 -16.97
N ALA A 427 5.93 13.05 -15.72
CA ALA A 427 5.99 12.06 -14.63
C ALA A 427 4.63 11.42 -14.34
N HIS A 428 3.55 12.22 -14.38
CA HIS A 428 2.19 11.70 -14.24
C HIS A 428 1.81 10.77 -15.40
N TYR A 429 2.11 11.19 -16.62
CA TYR A 429 1.85 10.40 -17.83
C TYR A 429 2.55 9.04 -17.76
N ALA A 430 3.79 9.01 -17.27
CA ALA A 430 4.59 7.80 -17.15
C ALA A 430 4.25 6.95 -15.92
N SER A 431 3.39 7.43 -15.01
CA SER A 431 3.10 6.72 -13.75
C SER A 431 2.40 5.36 -13.97
N ARG A 432 2.48 4.50 -12.95
CA ARG A 432 1.96 3.12 -12.97
C ARG A 432 0.47 3.02 -13.32
N ASP A 433 -0.35 3.93 -12.78
CA ASP A 433 -1.79 3.95 -13.04
C ASP A 433 -2.16 4.62 -14.38
N ALA A 434 -1.17 5.19 -15.08
CA ALA A 434 -1.29 5.86 -16.37
C ALA A 434 -0.68 4.98 -17.49
N MET A 435 0.42 5.41 -18.10
CA MET A 435 1.04 4.69 -19.22
C MET A 435 2.11 3.67 -18.79
N ASP A 436 2.36 3.54 -17.49
CA ASP A 436 3.27 2.56 -16.87
C ASP A 436 4.66 2.48 -17.54
N ILE A 437 5.30 3.63 -17.70
CA ILE A 437 6.64 3.71 -18.28
C ILE A 437 7.67 3.49 -17.17
N ASP A 438 8.15 2.25 -17.07
CA ASP A 438 9.15 1.86 -16.09
C ASP A 438 10.40 2.74 -16.15
N THR A 439 11.03 2.95 -14.99
CA THR A 439 12.26 3.74 -14.82
C THR A 439 12.12 5.25 -15.06
N PHE A 440 10.91 5.75 -15.37
CA PHE A 440 10.63 7.16 -15.61
C PHE A 440 10.11 7.84 -14.33
N SER A 441 11.00 8.40 -13.55
CA SER A 441 10.70 9.11 -12.31
C SER A 441 10.49 10.63 -12.52
N GLU A 442 9.99 11.34 -11.49
CA GLU A 442 9.94 12.81 -11.49
C GLU A 442 11.32 13.46 -11.76
N LYS A 443 12.39 12.86 -11.21
CA LYS A 443 13.77 13.32 -11.47
C LYS A 443 14.16 13.12 -12.94
N THR A 444 13.75 12.01 -13.53
CA THR A 444 13.97 11.74 -14.97
C THR A 444 13.20 12.74 -15.82
N ALA A 445 11.93 13.02 -15.49
CA ALA A 445 11.13 14.02 -16.18
C ALA A 445 11.75 15.42 -16.10
N ALA A 446 12.22 15.84 -14.92
CA ALA A 446 12.90 17.13 -14.74
C ALA A 446 14.19 17.21 -15.58
N LEU A 447 15.01 16.15 -15.55
CA LEU A 447 16.24 16.06 -16.37
C LEU A 447 15.91 16.19 -17.87
N PHE A 448 14.87 15.55 -18.36
CA PHE A 448 14.49 15.60 -19.77
C PHE A 448 13.98 16.98 -20.20
N VAL A 449 13.23 17.65 -19.33
CA VAL A 449 12.82 19.04 -19.59
C VAL A 449 14.03 19.98 -19.59
N GLU A 450 14.98 19.76 -18.69
CA GLU A 450 16.16 20.60 -18.56
C GLU A 450 17.19 20.35 -19.68
N GLU A 451 17.56 19.09 -19.94
CA GLU A 451 18.65 18.74 -20.87
C GLU A 451 18.15 18.51 -22.29
N LEU A 452 17.06 17.76 -22.47
CA LEU A 452 16.50 17.42 -23.77
C LEU A 452 15.47 18.45 -24.29
N LYS A 453 15.15 19.47 -23.45
CA LYS A 453 14.25 20.57 -23.80
C LYS A 453 12.84 20.13 -24.19
N LEU A 454 12.33 19.03 -23.59
CA LEU A 454 10.97 18.58 -23.80
C LEU A 454 9.96 19.67 -23.37
N LYS A 455 8.97 19.93 -24.21
CA LYS A 455 7.94 20.95 -23.99
C LYS A 455 6.54 20.36 -23.78
N SER A 456 6.34 19.11 -24.18
CA SER A 456 5.04 18.44 -24.13
C SER A 456 5.21 16.93 -23.97
N ILE A 457 4.13 16.25 -23.61
CA ILE A 457 4.13 14.78 -23.43
C ILE A 457 4.49 14.06 -24.76
N PRO A 458 3.93 14.43 -25.94
CA PRO A 458 4.28 13.77 -27.20
C PRO A 458 5.75 13.80 -27.55
N ASP A 459 6.51 14.80 -27.10
CA ASP A 459 7.94 14.92 -27.38
C ASP A 459 8.75 13.73 -26.83
N LEU A 460 8.21 13.00 -25.85
CA LEU A 460 8.81 11.79 -25.32
C LEU A 460 8.94 10.67 -26.38
N TYR A 461 7.99 10.62 -27.31
CA TYR A 461 7.96 9.63 -28.39
C TYR A 461 8.79 10.03 -29.62
N ASP A 462 9.27 11.28 -29.67
CA ASP A 462 10.20 11.75 -30.70
C ASP A 462 11.67 11.36 -30.39
N LEU A 463 11.98 10.98 -29.13
CA LEU A 463 13.35 10.70 -28.69
C LEU A 463 13.84 9.34 -29.19
N GLY A 464 15.08 9.32 -29.70
CA GLY A 464 15.81 8.12 -30.06
C GLY A 464 16.94 7.79 -29.08
N PRO A 465 17.60 6.63 -29.19
CA PRO A 465 18.69 6.22 -28.29
C PRO A 465 19.84 7.24 -28.18
N GLN A 466 20.13 7.95 -29.27
CA GLN A 466 21.19 8.96 -29.31
C GLN A 466 20.91 10.17 -28.40
N ASP A 467 19.64 10.52 -28.17
CA ASP A 467 19.27 11.68 -27.38
C ASP A 467 19.58 11.48 -25.89
N TYR A 468 19.60 10.22 -25.44
CA TYR A 468 19.92 9.85 -24.07
C TYR A 468 21.43 9.73 -23.80
N MET A 469 22.25 9.67 -24.86
CA MET A 469 23.70 9.51 -24.70
C MET A 469 24.32 10.74 -24.03
N GLY A 470 25.12 10.51 -22.99
CA GLY A 470 25.76 11.56 -22.22
C GLY A 470 24.94 12.13 -21.06
N LEU A 471 23.65 11.76 -20.93
CA LEU A 471 22.88 12.14 -19.76
C LEU A 471 23.39 11.44 -18.50
N GLN A 472 23.47 12.19 -17.42
CA GLN A 472 23.91 11.65 -16.14
C GLN A 472 23.03 10.47 -15.68
N GLY A 473 23.65 9.32 -15.42
CA GLY A 473 22.98 8.11 -14.95
C GLY A 473 22.26 7.31 -16.05
N PHE A 474 22.49 7.61 -17.34
CA PHE A 474 21.97 6.87 -18.48
C PHE A 474 23.07 6.04 -19.15
N GLY A 475 23.23 4.80 -18.68
CA GLY A 475 24.03 3.80 -19.40
C GLY A 475 23.17 3.02 -20.41
N GLU A 476 23.82 2.26 -21.29
CA GLU A 476 23.18 1.52 -22.38
C GLU A 476 21.98 0.65 -21.93
N ARG A 477 22.13 -0.09 -20.82
CA ARG A 477 21.03 -0.92 -20.26
C ARG A 477 19.81 -0.09 -19.87
N ARG A 478 20.03 1.08 -19.24
CA ARG A 478 18.92 1.96 -18.82
C ARG A 478 18.23 2.58 -20.03
N ILE A 479 18.99 2.99 -21.05
CA ILE A 479 18.45 3.50 -22.32
C ILE A 479 17.57 2.45 -22.98
N ASN A 480 18.07 1.23 -23.15
CA ASN A 480 17.33 0.14 -23.77
C ASN A 480 16.03 -0.21 -23.00
N ASN A 481 16.08 -0.26 -21.67
CA ASN A 481 14.90 -0.52 -20.84
C ASN A 481 13.86 0.60 -20.98
N LEU A 482 14.29 1.87 -20.95
CA LEU A 482 13.39 3.00 -21.09
C LEU A 482 12.74 3.04 -22.47
N MET A 483 13.52 2.86 -23.54
CA MET A 483 12.99 2.79 -24.91
C MET A 483 11.96 1.67 -25.07
N ALA A 484 12.26 0.48 -24.53
CA ALA A 484 11.30 -0.63 -24.53
C ALA A 484 10.03 -0.30 -23.72
N ALA A 485 10.15 0.41 -22.59
CA ALA A 485 8.99 0.81 -21.79
C ALA A 485 8.14 1.87 -22.52
N ILE A 486 8.76 2.85 -23.19
CA ILE A 486 8.06 3.84 -24.01
C ILE A 486 7.32 3.16 -25.17
N GLU A 487 7.93 2.18 -25.83
CA GLU A 487 7.28 1.48 -26.93
C GLU A 487 6.09 0.63 -26.43
N ARG A 488 6.25 -0.09 -25.32
CA ARG A 488 5.15 -0.83 -24.68
C ARG A 488 3.97 0.05 -24.30
N SER A 489 4.24 1.28 -23.83
CA SER A 489 3.19 2.21 -23.39
C SER A 489 2.24 2.65 -24.51
N LYS A 490 2.60 2.45 -25.78
CA LYS A 490 1.71 2.73 -26.91
C LYS A 490 0.47 1.84 -26.93
N ASP A 491 0.55 0.64 -26.36
CA ASP A 491 -0.59 -0.27 -26.22
C ASP A 491 -1.18 -0.16 -24.82
N CYS A 492 -2.23 0.63 -24.66
CA CYS A 492 -2.81 0.97 -23.38
C CYS A 492 -4.35 0.84 -23.38
N THR A 493 -4.98 0.80 -22.20
CA THR A 493 -6.43 0.90 -22.10
C THR A 493 -6.87 2.37 -22.23
N LEU A 494 -8.10 2.60 -22.69
CA LEU A 494 -8.65 3.95 -22.80
C LEU A 494 -8.71 4.63 -21.43
N GLY A 495 -9.04 3.90 -20.36
CA GLY A 495 -9.06 4.44 -18.99
C GLY A 495 -7.69 4.91 -18.53
N ALA A 496 -6.63 4.13 -18.80
CA ALA A 496 -5.25 4.51 -18.50
C ALA A 496 -4.83 5.76 -19.30
N PHE A 497 -5.18 5.83 -20.58
CA PHE A 497 -4.89 6.99 -21.43
C PHE A 497 -5.61 8.27 -20.96
N ILE A 498 -6.92 8.18 -20.64
CA ILE A 498 -7.70 9.32 -20.11
C ILE A 498 -7.08 9.83 -18.80
N PHE A 499 -6.64 8.92 -17.92
CA PHE A 499 -5.95 9.30 -16.70
C PHE A 499 -4.57 9.93 -16.99
N ALA A 500 -3.82 9.36 -17.94
CA ALA A 500 -2.47 9.80 -18.30
C ALA A 500 -2.41 11.22 -18.85
N ILE A 501 -3.36 11.61 -19.70
CA ILE A 501 -3.39 12.98 -20.27
C ILE A 501 -3.69 14.05 -19.21
N GLY A 502 -4.13 13.66 -18.02
CA GLY A 502 -4.16 14.51 -16.83
C GLY A 502 -5.28 15.55 -16.80
N ILE A 503 -6.48 15.17 -17.22
CA ILE A 503 -7.68 16.04 -17.14
C ILE A 503 -7.90 16.45 -15.67
N PRO A 504 -8.09 17.76 -15.39
CA PRO A 504 -8.34 18.23 -14.03
C PRO A 504 -9.57 17.55 -13.40
N ASN A 505 -9.46 17.18 -12.11
CA ASN A 505 -10.50 16.51 -11.33
C ASN A 505 -10.89 15.09 -11.80
N VAL A 506 -10.19 14.51 -12.78
CA VAL A 506 -10.39 13.14 -13.23
C VAL A 506 -9.32 12.24 -12.62
N GLY A 507 -9.73 11.36 -11.70
CA GLY A 507 -8.89 10.32 -11.11
C GLY A 507 -8.91 9.03 -11.92
N ALA A 508 -8.08 8.04 -11.54
CA ALA A 508 -7.98 6.75 -12.25
C ALA A 508 -9.33 6.00 -12.32
N LYS A 509 -10.14 6.02 -11.24
CA LYS A 509 -11.49 5.42 -11.24
C LYS A 509 -12.40 6.12 -12.23
N THR A 510 -12.53 7.45 -12.13
CA THR A 510 -13.36 8.25 -13.02
C THR A 510 -12.95 8.09 -14.49
N ALA A 511 -11.65 8.00 -14.77
CA ALA A 511 -11.13 7.76 -16.12
C ALA A 511 -11.60 6.41 -16.69
N LYS A 512 -11.61 5.34 -15.87
CA LYS A 512 -12.15 4.02 -16.27
C LYS A 512 -13.67 4.08 -16.52
N ASP A 513 -14.41 4.77 -15.67
CA ASP A 513 -15.87 4.91 -15.83
C ASP A 513 -16.21 5.71 -17.11
N LEU A 514 -15.44 6.78 -17.40
CA LEU A 514 -15.54 7.51 -18.66
C LEU A 514 -15.18 6.63 -19.87
N ALA A 515 -14.12 5.82 -19.78
CA ALA A 515 -13.71 4.92 -20.84
C ALA A 515 -14.79 3.87 -21.15
N ARG A 516 -15.42 3.30 -20.13
CA ARG A 516 -16.54 2.35 -20.30
C ARG A 516 -17.76 3.00 -20.94
N ARG A 517 -18.07 4.24 -20.58
CA ARG A 517 -19.26 4.94 -21.09
C ARG A 517 -19.10 5.41 -22.52
N PHE A 518 -17.92 5.93 -22.90
CA PHE A 518 -17.69 6.55 -24.21
C PHE A 518 -17.00 5.64 -25.21
N GLY A 519 -16.25 4.63 -24.77
CA GLY A 519 -15.61 3.62 -25.60
C GLY A 519 -14.42 4.10 -26.45
N THR A 520 -14.37 5.37 -26.87
CA THR A 520 -13.26 5.96 -27.63
C THR A 520 -12.92 7.37 -27.13
N ILE A 521 -11.70 7.81 -27.43
CA ILE A 521 -11.25 9.16 -27.05
C ILE A 521 -12.00 10.24 -27.84
N GLU A 522 -12.38 9.97 -29.08
CA GLU A 522 -13.12 10.87 -29.95
C GLU A 522 -14.54 11.10 -29.41
N ALA A 523 -15.22 10.05 -28.95
CA ALA A 523 -16.53 10.16 -28.32
C ALA A 523 -16.46 10.98 -27.02
N LEU A 524 -15.43 10.77 -26.21
CA LEU A 524 -15.21 11.57 -24.98
C LEU A 524 -14.93 13.05 -25.29
N ARG A 525 -14.13 13.35 -26.31
CA ARG A 525 -13.81 14.73 -26.74
C ARG A 525 -15.05 15.51 -27.23
N SER A 526 -16.02 14.82 -27.80
CA SER A 526 -17.25 15.41 -28.32
C SER A 526 -18.43 15.39 -27.34
N ALA A 527 -18.19 14.84 -26.11
CA ALA A 527 -19.24 14.70 -25.11
C ALA A 527 -19.70 16.07 -24.55
N THR A 528 -21.00 16.23 -24.33
CA THR A 528 -21.56 17.41 -23.66
C THR A 528 -21.53 17.27 -22.14
N VAL A 529 -21.68 18.39 -21.41
CA VAL A 529 -21.75 18.40 -19.95
C VAL A 529 -22.86 17.47 -19.44
N GLU A 530 -24.02 17.47 -20.11
CA GLU A 530 -25.18 16.64 -19.78
C GLU A 530 -24.83 15.14 -19.90
N GLN A 531 -24.18 14.72 -20.98
CA GLN A 531 -23.77 13.34 -21.21
C GLN A 531 -22.70 12.88 -20.19
N LEU A 532 -21.79 13.78 -19.81
CA LEU A 532 -20.75 13.50 -18.85
C LEU A 532 -21.31 13.33 -17.41
N THR A 533 -22.33 14.12 -17.05
CA THR A 533 -22.98 14.01 -15.74
C THR A 533 -23.84 12.76 -15.56
N GLU A 534 -24.12 12.00 -16.63
CA GLU A 534 -24.74 10.67 -16.54
C GLU A 534 -23.77 9.60 -15.99
N VAL A 535 -22.46 9.87 -16.03
CA VAL A 535 -21.43 8.93 -15.51
C VAL A 535 -21.41 8.99 -13.99
N PRO A 536 -21.43 7.85 -13.29
CA PRO A 536 -21.35 7.83 -11.82
C PRO A 536 -20.13 8.60 -11.30
N ASP A 537 -20.31 9.34 -10.21
CA ASP A 537 -19.28 10.17 -9.56
C ASP A 537 -18.76 11.34 -10.41
N VAL A 538 -19.37 11.63 -11.57
CA VAL A 538 -19.07 12.81 -12.40
C VAL A 538 -20.14 13.88 -12.16
N GLY A 539 -19.82 14.86 -11.33
CA GLY A 539 -20.64 16.05 -11.14
C GLY A 539 -20.35 17.15 -12.18
N GLU A 540 -21.13 18.23 -12.15
CA GLU A 540 -21.02 19.36 -13.09
C GLU A 540 -19.61 19.97 -13.17
N ILE A 541 -18.89 20.06 -12.02
CA ILE A 541 -17.52 20.59 -11.96
C ILE A 541 -16.56 19.72 -12.78
N VAL A 542 -16.64 18.40 -12.64
CA VAL A 542 -15.78 17.45 -13.35
C VAL A 542 -16.14 17.46 -14.84
N ALA A 543 -17.43 17.45 -15.17
CA ALA A 543 -17.91 17.49 -16.54
C ALA A 543 -17.43 18.76 -17.28
N ARG A 544 -17.55 19.92 -16.66
CA ARG A 544 -17.01 21.19 -17.21
C ARG A 544 -15.49 21.13 -17.40
N SER A 545 -14.75 20.59 -16.41
CA SER A 545 -13.29 20.41 -16.54
C SER A 545 -12.90 19.56 -17.76
N ILE A 546 -13.67 18.51 -18.08
CA ILE A 546 -13.42 17.66 -19.25
C ILE A 546 -13.66 18.44 -20.55
N VAL A 547 -14.81 19.14 -20.65
CA VAL A 547 -15.14 19.93 -21.85
C VAL A 547 -14.12 21.04 -22.09
N GLU A 548 -13.78 21.80 -21.04
CA GLU A 548 -12.79 22.88 -21.13
C GLU A 548 -11.40 22.36 -21.49
N PHE A 549 -11.00 21.20 -20.96
CA PHE A 549 -9.72 20.56 -21.27
C PHE A 549 -9.58 20.25 -22.76
N PHE A 550 -10.59 19.66 -23.39
CA PHE A 550 -10.54 19.32 -24.82
C PHE A 550 -10.84 20.52 -25.73
N ALA A 551 -11.44 21.59 -25.21
CA ALA A 551 -11.63 22.84 -25.95
C ALA A 551 -10.33 23.64 -26.14
N ASP A 552 -9.27 23.36 -25.34
CA ASP A 552 -7.96 23.99 -25.53
C ASP A 552 -7.27 23.42 -26.78
N PRO A 553 -7.00 24.25 -27.82
CA PRO A 553 -6.42 23.78 -29.07
C PRO A 553 -5.03 23.16 -28.90
N SER A 554 -4.25 23.61 -27.91
CA SER A 554 -2.91 23.10 -27.66
C SER A 554 -2.95 21.70 -27.02
N ILE A 555 -3.93 21.43 -26.18
CA ILE A 555 -4.18 20.10 -25.60
C ILE A 555 -4.70 19.15 -26.68
N ALA A 556 -5.67 19.61 -27.49
CA ALA A 556 -6.17 18.82 -28.60
C ALA A 556 -5.04 18.38 -29.54
N THR A 557 -4.14 19.31 -29.91
CA THR A 557 -2.96 19.02 -30.72
C THR A 557 -2.03 18.00 -30.05
N GLN A 558 -1.80 18.08 -28.74
CA GLN A 558 -0.96 17.10 -28.03
C GLN A 558 -1.57 15.70 -28.04
N VAL A 559 -2.90 15.59 -27.84
CA VAL A 559 -3.60 14.30 -27.92
C VAL A 559 -3.49 13.73 -29.34
N ASP A 560 -3.70 14.55 -30.38
CA ASP A 560 -3.59 14.11 -31.77
C ASP A 560 -2.15 13.65 -32.11
N ARG A 561 -1.11 14.33 -31.59
CA ARG A 561 0.27 13.90 -31.74
C ARG A 561 0.55 12.55 -31.06
N LEU A 562 0.00 12.31 -29.85
CA LEU A 562 0.14 11.02 -29.17
C LEU A 562 -0.45 9.88 -30.01
N LEU A 563 -1.63 10.07 -30.55
CA LEU A 563 -2.28 9.10 -31.44
C LEU A 563 -1.47 8.89 -32.73
N ALA A 564 -0.90 9.97 -33.31
CA ALA A 564 -0.04 9.90 -34.49
C ALA A 564 1.27 9.16 -34.24
N HIS A 565 1.83 9.22 -33.01
CA HIS A 565 2.98 8.41 -32.58
C HIS A 565 2.67 6.92 -32.37
N GLY A 566 1.41 6.52 -32.59
CA GLY A 566 0.98 5.14 -32.52
C GLY A 566 0.50 4.71 -31.13
N VAL A 567 0.20 5.64 -30.22
CA VAL A 567 -0.52 5.33 -28.98
C VAL A 567 -1.94 4.89 -29.36
N LYS A 568 -2.33 3.70 -28.92
CA LYS A 568 -3.59 3.03 -29.29
C LYS A 568 -4.42 2.74 -28.03
N PRO A 569 -5.21 3.71 -27.55
CA PRO A 569 -6.09 3.47 -26.42
C PRO A 569 -7.19 2.47 -26.81
N ARG A 570 -7.12 1.26 -26.24
CA ARG A 570 -8.12 0.23 -26.46
C ARG A 570 -9.31 0.43 -25.53
N PRO A 571 -10.55 0.20 -25.99
CA PRO A 571 -11.71 0.18 -25.11
C PRO A 571 -11.46 -0.77 -23.93
N GLU A 572 -12.04 -0.45 -22.76
CA GLU A 572 -12.07 -1.40 -21.66
C GLU A 572 -12.81 -2.67 -22.12
N GLU A 573 -12.24 -3.85 -21.84
CA GLU A 573 -12.89 -5.11 -22.16
C GLU A 573 -14.16 -5.26 -21.32
N VAL A 574 -15.30 -4.89 -21.88
CA VAL A 574 -16.62 -5.25 -21.38
C VAL A 574 -17.10 -6.40 -22.26
N GLN A 575 -17.24 -7.59 -21.68
CA GLN A 575 -17.95 -8.66 -22.37
C GLN A 575 -19.42 -8.20 -22.54
N GLN A 576 -19.76 -7.67 -23.71
CA GLN A 576 -21.05 -7.02 -24.00
C GLN A 576 -22.23 -8.02 -24.12
N ASP A 577 -22.01 -9.32 -24.12
CA ASP A 577 -23.06 -10.34 -24.32
C ASP A 577 -23.37 -11.16 -23.05
N SER A 578 -23.13 -10.63 -21.88
CA SER A 578 -23.50 -11.32 -20.64
C SER A 578 -24.97 -11.10 -20.30
N PRO A 579 -25.72 -12.15 -19.94
CA PRO A 579 -27.13 -12.03 -19.47
C PRO A 579 -27.31 -11.15 -18.25
N ILE A 580 -26.21 -10.80 -17.56
CA ILE A 580 -26.20 -9.93 -16.39
C ILE A 580 -25.75 -8.49 -16.70
N SER A 581 -25.47 -8.16 -17.96
CA SER A 581 -25.11 -6.80 -18.37
C SER A 581 -26.21 -5.80 -18.00
N GLY A 582 -25.85 -4.71 -17.31
CA GLY A 582 -26.78 -3.70 -16.80
C GLY A 582 -27.61 -4.14 -15.58
N LYS A 583 -27.48 -5.38 -15.08
CA LYS A 583 -28.20 -5.89 -13.92
C LYS A 583 -27.53 -5.54 -12.60
N THR A 584 -28.29 -5.18 -11.61
CA THR A 584 -27.79 -4.93 -10.24
C THR A 584 -27.87 -6.21 -9.42
N ILE A 585 -26.71 -6.70 -8.96
CA ILE A 585 -26.58 -7.98 -8.24
C ILE A 585 -25.98 -7.70 -6.86
N VAL A 586 -26.56 -8.30 -5.81
CA VAL A 586 -26.04 -8.23 -4.45
C VAL A 586 -25.49 -9.58 -4.05
N VAL A 587 -24.22 -9.64 -3.65
CA VAL A 587 -23.58 -10.86 -3.14
C VAL A 587 -23.74 -10.94 -1.63
N THR A 588 -24.16 -12.12 -1.11
CA THR A 588 -24.36 -12.37 0.32
C THR A 588 -24.04 -13.82 0.69
N GLY A 589 -23.59 -14.07 1.92
CA GLY A 589 -23.13 -15.39 2.36
C GLY A 589 -21.76 -15.76 1.82
N THR A 590 -21.33 -16.99 2.12
CA THR A 590 -20.06 -17.58 1.67
C THR A 590 -20.33 -18.44 0.43
N LEU A 591 -19.75 -18.09 -0.69
CA LEU A 591 -19.82 -18.84 -1.93
C LEU A 591 -18.83 -20.02 -1.88
N GLU A 592 -19.06 -21.06 -2.68
CA GLU A 592 -18.22 -22.27 -2.67
C GLU A 592 -16.94 -22.13 -3.50
N LYS A 593 -17.03 -21.48 -4.68
CA LYS A 593 -15.94 -21.36 -5.66
C LYS A 593 -15.34 -19.98 -5.77
N LEU A 594 -16.13 -18.95 -5.45
CA LEU A 594 -15.72 -17.55 -5.51
C LEU A 594 -15.73 -16.95 -4.12
N ASP A 595 -14.74 -16.16 -3.79
CA ASP A 595 -14.92 -15.21 -2.70
C ASP A 595 -15.86 -14.07 -3.15
N ARG A 596 -16.38 -13.33 -2.19
CA ARG A 596 -17.34 -12.24 -2.45
C ARG A 596 -16.83 -11.22 -3.46
N ARG A 597 -15.53 -10.94 -3.45
CA ARG A 597 -14.91 -9.95 -4.36
C ARG A 597 -14.68 -10.51 -5.73
N GLN A 598 -14.28 -11.77 -5.81
CA GLN A 598 -14.19 -12.46 -7.08
C GLN A 598 -15.56 -12.49 -7.75
N ALA A 599 -16.63 -12.73 -6.98
CA ALA A 599 -17.99 -12.66 -7.48
C ALA A 599 -18.38 -11.23 -7.89
N GLU A 600 -18.08 -10.21 -7.05
CA GLU A 600 -18.34 -8.80 -7.38
C GLU A 600 -17.52 -8.35 -8.60
N ALA A 601 -16.24 -8.70 -8.69
CA ALA A 601 -15.38 -8.42 -9.83
C ALA A 601 -15.85 -9.14 -11.11
N LEU A 602 -16.28 -10.40 -11.00
CA LEU A 602 -16.84 -11.15 -12.12
C LEU A 602 -18.16 -10.52 -12.62
N ILE A 603 -19.05 -10.13 -11.70
CA ILE A 603 -20.28 -9.41 -12.03
C ILE A 603 -19.94 -8.12 -12.81
N GLU A 604 -18.98 -7.34 -12.33
CA GLU A 604 -18.56 -6.08 -12.95
C GLU A 604 -17.86 -6.30 -14.30
N SER A 605 -17.02 -7.33 -14.43
CA SER A 605 -16.36 -7.66 -15.70
C SER A 605 -17.35 -8.09 -16.79
N LEU A 606 -18.48 -8.67 -16.37
CA LEU A 606 -19.58 -9.08 -17.25
C LEU A 606 -20.62 -7.96 -17.49
N GLY A 607 -20.29 -6.70 -17.12
CA GLY A 607 -21.16 -5.55 -17.33
C GLY A 607 -22.31 -5.41 -16.32
N GLY A 608 -22.36 -6.26 -15.28
CA GLY A 608 -23.31 -6.12 -14.18
C GLY A 608 -22.84 -5.08 -13.16
N LYS A 609 -23.72 -4.68 -12.24
CA LYS A 609 -23.42 -3.77 -11.12
C LYS A 609 -23.47 -4.52 -9.81
N ALA A 610 -22.32 -4.68 -9.14
CA ALA A 610 -22.28 -5.21 -7.79
C ALA A 610 -22.75 -4.14 -6.79
N ALA A 611 -23.72 -4.49 -5.91
CA ALA A 611 -24.30 -3.58 -4.93
C ALA A 611 -24.15 -4.11 -3.50
N GLY A 612 -23.86 -3.22 -2.56
CA GLY A 612 -23.66 -3.56 -1.15
C GLY A 612 -24.95 -3.86 -0.37
N SER A 613 -26.13 -3.46 -0.86
CA SER A 613 -27.41 -3.60 -0.16
C SER A 613 -28.56 -3.94 -1.10
N VAL A 614 -29.51 -4.74 -0.60
CA VAL A 614 -30.71 -5.14 -1.36
C VAL A 614 -31.75 -4.02 -1.34
N SER A 615 -32.29 -3.67 -2.50
CA SER A 615 -33.34 -2.67 -2.70
C SER A 615 -34.32 -3.13 -3.80
N LYS A 616 -35.39 -2.38 -4.04
CA LYS A 616 -36.32 -2.63 -5.16
C LYS A 616 -35.69 -2.52 -6.55
N LYS A 617 -34.46 -1.96 -6.64
CA LYS A 617 -33.67 -1.85 -7.88
C LYS A 617 -32.68 -2.99 -8.05
N THR A 618 -32.65 -3.96 -7.13
CA THR A 618 -31.78 -5.14 -7.21
C THR A 618 -32.44 -6.19 -8.11
N ASP A 619 -31.77 -6.63 -9.16
CA ASP A 619 -32.28 -7.64 -10.10
C ASP A 619 -32.07 -9.05 -9.56
N TYR A 620 -30.89 -9.32 -8.97
CA TYR A 620 -30.53 -10.63 -8.44
C TYR A 620 -29.83 -10.52 -7.08
N VAL A 621 -29.97 -11.53 -6.26
CA VAL A 621 -29.14 -11.73 -5.08
C VAL A 621 -28.40 -13.05 -5.24
N LEU A 622 -27.08 -13.02 -5.34
CA LEU A 622 -26.21 -14.19 -5.33
C LEU A 622 -25.96 -14.58 -3.87
N ALA A 623 -26.54 -15.69 -3.45
CA ALA A 623 -26.54 -16.15 -2.07
C ALA A 623 -25.74 -17.45 -1.93
N GLY A 624 -24.67 -17.40 -1.12
CA GLY A 624 -23.93 -18.57 -0.65
C GLY A 624 -24.45 -19.08 0.70
N GLU A 625 -23.69 -19.98 1.32
CA GLU A 625 -23.99 -20.49 2.65
C GLU A 625 -24.02 -19.38 3.71
N SER A 626 -24.84 -19.54 4.74
CA SER A 626 -24.99 -18.58 5.84
C SER A 626 -25.38 -17.16 5.40
N ALA A 627 -26.11 -17.02 4.30
CA ALA A 627 -26.62 -15.74 3.82
C ALA A 627 -27.58 -15.11 4.85
N GLY A 628 -27.17 -13.99 5.45
CA GLY A 628 -27.87 -13.33 6.57
C GLY A 628 -29.03 -12.41 6.13
N SER A 629 -29.21 -11.27 6.80
CA SER A 629 -30.31 -10.31 6.65
C SER A 629 -30.59 -9.86 5.20
N LYS A 630 -29.60 -9.87 4.32
CA LYS A 630 -29.77 -9.51 2.89
C LYS A 630 -30.63 -10.54 2.15
N LEU A 631 -30.52 -11.82 2.46
CA LEU A 631 -31.36 -12.88 1.88
C LEU A 631 -32.82 -12.73 2.32
N THR A 632 -33.03 -12.44 3.61
CA THR A 632 -34.37 -12.18 4.14
C THR A 632 -35.03 -10.99 3.43
N LYS A 633 -34.26 -9.89 3.30
CA LYS A 633 -34.73 -8.69 2.62
C LYS A 633 -34.98 -8.90 1.12
N ALA A 634 -34.20 -9.76 0.47
CA ALA A 634 -34.42 -10.12 -0.94
C ALA A 634 -35.75 -10.84 -1.11
N ARG A 635 -36.08 -11.78 -0.23
CA ARG A 635 -37.36 -12.51 -0.23
C ARG A 635 -38.54 -11.59 0.04
N GLU A 636 -38.42 -10.67 1.00
CA GLU A 636 -39.44 -9.65 1.30
C GLU A 636 -39.72 -8.73 0.12
N LEU A 637 -38.71 -8.38 -0.65
CA LEU A 637 -38.82 -7.48 -1.82
C LEU A 637 -39.12 -8.24 -3.13
N GLY A 638 -39.22 -9.57 -3.10
CA GLY A 638 -39.47 -10.39 -4.30
C GLY A 638 -38.30 -10.42 -5.28
N VAL A 639 -37.07 -10.14 -4.82
CA VAL A 639 -35.86 -10.17 -5.65
C VAL A 639 -35.45 -11.61 -5.88
N ARG A 640 -35.14 -11.96 -7.14
CA ARG A 640 -34.71 -13.31 -7.49
C ARG A 640 -33.37 -13.64 -6.83
N VAL A 641 -33.33 -14.75 -6.09
CA VAL A 641 -32.14 -15.26 -5.44
C VAL A 641 -31.55 -16.35 -6.31
N LEU A 642 -30.22 -16.28 -6.54
CA LEU A 642 -29.43 -17.27 -7.26
C LEU A 642 -28.44 -17.89 -6.27
N ASN A 643 -28.24 -19.21 -6.34
CA ASN A 643 -27.05 -19.81 -5.75
C ASN A 643 -25.87 -19.68 -6.71
N GLU A 644 -24.67 -20.09 -6.30
CA GLU A 644 -23.45 -19.93 -7.10
C GLU A 644 -23.51 -20.72 -8.42
N GLN A 645 -24.09 -21.91 -8.40
CA GLN A 645 -24.26 -22.73 -9.59
C GLN A 645 -25.24 -22.09 -10.58
N GLU A 646 -26.40 -21.60 -10.11
CA GLU A 646 -27.37 -20.89 -10.94
C GLU A 646 -26.79 -19.58 -11.51
N PHE A 647 -25.88 -18.93 -10.77
CA PHE A 647 -25.17 -17.75 -11.26
C PHE A 647 -24.22 -18.10 -12.39
N PHE A 648 -23.40 -19.17 -12.26
CA PHE A 648 -22.54 -19.64 -13.32
C PHE A 648 -23.32 -20.10 -14.56
N GLU A 649 -24.44 -20.78 -14.37
CA GLU A 649 -25.36 -21.15 -15.47
C GLU A 649 -25.90 -19.91 -16.18
N LEU A 650 -26.28 -18.88 -15.42
CA LEU A 650 -26.81 -17.61 -15.96
C LEU A 650 -25.76 -16.85 -16.79
N ILE A 651 -24.49 -16.88 -16.41
CA ILE A 651 -23.40 -16.19 -17.14
C ILE A 651 -22.78 -17.07 -18.24
N GLY A 652 -23.26 -18.29 -18.45
CA GLY A 652 -22.81 -19.19 -19.52
C GLY A 652 -21.51 -19.95 -19.22
N GLU A 653 -21.02 -19.96 -17.99
CA GLU A 653 -19.86 -20.75 -17.54
C GLU A 653 -20.31 -22.12 -16.97
N THR A 654 -20.75 -23.03 -17.84
CA THR A 654 -21.00 -24.42 -17.47
C THR A 654 -19.72 -25.23 -17.71
N LYS A 655 -19.01 -25.60 -16.64
CA LYS A 655 -17.78 -26.46 -16.57
C LYS A 655 -16.45 -25.77 -16.82
N ARG A 656 -15.84 -25.29 -15.75
CA ARG A 656 -14.40 -25.49 -15.53
C ARG A 656 -14.13 -25.93 -14.09
#